data_37a3d104f301b8d64e110f8681311b26
#
_entry.id   37a3d104f301b8d64e110f8681311b26
#
_cell.length_a   1.000
_cell.length_b   1.000
_cell.length_c   1.000
_cell.angle_alpha   90.00
_cell.angle_beta   90.00
_cell.angle_gamma   90.00
#
_symmetry.space_group_name_H-M   'P 1'
#
loop_
_entity.id
_entity.type
_entity.pdbx_description
1 polymer ?
#
loop_
_entity_poly.entity_id
_entity_poly.type
_entity_poly.pdbx_seq_one_letter_code
_entity_poly.pdbx_strand_id
1 'polypeptide(L)'
;MIKDVRTFFSPEGSLARFKNFEYRPQQQRMAEAVAEALLTNNKLIVEAGTGVGKSLAYLVPAIFHAVQHKKKAIVCTHTINLQEQLIQKDLPLLKKILDTDFTYTMLKGRSNYLCTYRLHRAMRNAKYLFTEAEQAELERINEWAQKTQDGTLSDFSEEPDPKVWAEVCSERGLCSPKLCGNKSDFAQDHPICFFQKARNRIFSSDILVLNHTLFFIHLGLVPNMPAEGVLMNNDFVIFDEAHTLENVASKHIGLGLSSGQYRYALNRLYNPRTQKGVFTSLLRPQEVPHVADALDAGEEFFLALEDACEKAILSSSQKQSWSDLRIRRPNLVDDNVASHLARICDDIEQISKTVEDKESISELEFCSQRIAEIRSSIAAFLNQSVDDHVYWVEKSISGKSQKPQISLHAAPMDVAQYLRERIFASNASVVLTSATLSTSAGGESVAGETKPSKEGSVYYAKQKFSSRRQISSGLDYVSNRLGAEVAELLQVGSPFNFEKQMRLYLVNKMPDPREDEYQEKLIEYIKLFVKKTHGKAFVLFTNNQLMRRVGEELESFFDDLDIELYVQGTGLPRSAMLEKFRKNIDSVLFGLDSFWQGVDVPGDSLSNVIITRLPFVTPDHPLTEARLELIRQRGGNPFMEYTLPEAVLKFRQGIGRLIRNQSDQGIVVVLDSRILNKYYGSRFLEAMPKCSVEII
;
A
#
# COMPACT_ATOMS: atom_id res chain seq x y z
N MET A 1 17.91 24.68 14.96
CA MET A 1 16.88 23.68 14.59
C MET A 1 16.34 22.88 15.78
N ILE A 2 17.11 22.04 16.54
CA ILE A 2 16.55 21.25 17.67
C ILE A 2 15.86 22.14 18.71
N LYS A 3 16.50 23.26 19.09
CA LYS A 3 15.92 24.23 20.03
C LYS A 3 14.60 24.82 19.49
N ASP A 4 14.53 25.14 18.22
CA ASP A 4 13.34 25.72 17.59
C ASP A 4 12.22 24.71 17.53
N VAL A 5 12.53 23.45 17.18
CA VAL A 5 11.58 22.32 17.20
C VAL A 5 11.03 22.10 18.62
N ARG A 6 11.91 22.07 19.64
CA ARG A 6 11.50 21.95 21.04
C ARG A 6 10.58 23.07 21.47
N THR A 7 10.92 24.32 21.12
CA THR A 7 10.11 25.48 21.44
C THR A 7 8.76 25.43 20.74
N PHE A 8 8.71 25.01 19.47
CA PHE A 8 7.47 24.91 18.71
C PHE A 8 6.44 23.96 19.38
N PHE A 9 6.89 22.79 19.85
CA PHE A 9 6.03 21.79 20.49
C PHE A 9 5.86 21.98 22.01
N SER A 10 6.49 22.98 22.63
CA SER A 10 6.35 23.21 24.07
C SER A 10 4.96 23.74 24.44
N PRO A 11 4.56 23.66 25.73
CA PRO A 11 3.28 24.20 26.20
C PRO A 11 3.09 25.70 25.91
N GLU A 12 4.19 26.46 25.76
CA GLU A 12 4.20 27.88 25.48
C GLU A 12 4.57 28.20 24.02
N GLY A 13 4.73 27.16 23.21
CA GLY A 13 5.18 27.26 21.81
C GLY A 13 4.12 27.77 20.84
N SER A 14 4.54 27.94 19.58
CA SER A 14 3.62 28.42 18.52
C SER A 14 2.43 27.50 18.29
N LEU A 15 2.59 26.19 18.48
CA LEU A 15 1.51 25.21 18.36
C LEU A 15 0.45 25.40 19.46
N ALA A 16 0.82 25.88 20.65
CA ALA A 16 -0.08 26.12 21.77
C ALA A 16 -1.11 27.24 21.52
N ARG A 17 -0.87 28.09 20.52
CA ARG A 17 -1.83 29.16 20.12
C ARG A 17 -3.08 28.62 19.43
N PHE A 18 -3.10 27.35 19.09
CA PHE A 18 -4.27 26.75 18.42
C PHE A 18 -5.36 26.36 19.40
N LYS A 19 -6.60 26.66 19.00
CA LYS A 19 -7.80 26.22 19.71
C LYS A 19 -7.83 24.69 19.74
N ASN A 20 -7.89 24.08 20.92
CA ASN A 20 -7.78 22.65 21.18
C ASN A 20 -6.35 22.06 21.11
N PHE A 21 -5.32 22.87 21.28
CA PHE A 21 -3.97 22.35 21.50
C PHE A 21 -3.90 21.56 22.81
N GLU A 22 -3.27 20.40 22.70
CA GLU A 22 -2.93 19.56 23.82
C GLU A 22 -1.44 19.23 23.75
N TYR A 23 -0.71 19.58 24.81
CA TYR A 23 0.71 19.23 24.89
C TYR A 23 0.90 17.70 25.00
N ARG A 24 1.70 17.14 24.11
CA ARG A 24 2.03 15.72 24.05
C ARG A 24 3.55 15.55 24.05
N PRO A 25 4.13 15.16 25.20
CA PRO A 25 5.59 14.97 25.30
C PRO A 25 6.12 13.93 24.30
N GLN A 26 5.32 12.93 23.93
CA GLN A 26 5.65 11.95 22.90
C GLN A 26 5.84 12.61 21.54
N GLN A 27 5.01 13.57 21.18
CA GLN A 27 5.12 14.32 19.92
C GLN A 27 6.39 15.15 19.88
N GLN A 28 6.70 15.86 20.95
CA GLN A 28 7.92 16.67 21.07
C GLN A 28 9.16 15.78 21.00
N ARG A 29 9.20 14.65 21.74
CA ARG A 29 10.31 13.69 21.73
C ARG A 29 10.57 13.11 20.33
N MET A 30 9.50 12.74 19.61
CA MET A 30 9.61 12.30 18.22
C MET A 30 10.18 13.38 17.33
N ALA A 31 9.68 14.61 17.43
CA ALA A 31 10.11 15.73 16.60
C ALA A 31 11.60 16.09 16.85
N GLU A 32 12.06 16.05 18.11
CA GLU A 32 13.46 16.26 18.47
C GLU A 32 14.36 15.16 17.88
N ALA A 33 13.96 13.89 17.96
CA ALA A 33 14.71 12.77 17.39
C ALA A 33 14.78 12.85 15.85
N VAL A 34 13.69 13.23 15.18
CA VAL A 34 13.69 13.47 13.73
C VAL A 34 14.65 14.63 13.40
N ALA A 35 14.63 15.73 14.16
CA ALA A 35 15.53 16.86 13.96
C ALA A 35 17.01 16.44 14.10
N GLU A 36 17.32 15.62 15.08
CA GLU A 36 18.68 15.11 15.31
C GLU A 36 19.14 14.21 14.15
N ALA A 37 18.31 13.25 13.73
CA ALA A 37 18.60 12.38 12.59
C ALA A 37 18.84 13.16 11.29
N LEU A 38 18.06 14.23 11.04
CA LEU A 38 18.24 15.08 9.87
C LEU A 38 19.55 15.87 9.91
N LEU A 39 19.93 16.40 11.08
CA LEU A 39 21.18 17.16 11.25
C LEU A 39 22.43 16.30 11.12
N THR A 40 22.37 15.06 11.59
CA THR A 40 23.50 14.12 11.60
C THR A 40 23.56 13.24 10.37
N ASN A 41 22.63 13.40 9.42
CA ASN A 41 22.43 12.52 8.26
C ASN A 41 22.26 11.03 8.65
N ASN A 42 21.66 10.76 9.81
CA ASN A 42 21.43 9.42 10.33
C ASN A 42 20.12 8.81 9.79
N LYS A 43 19.95 7.51 10.02
CA LYS A 43 18.72 6.77 9.78
C LYS A 43 18.00 6.59 11.10
N LEU A 44 16.67 6.74 11.09
CA LEU A 44 15.85 6.67 12.30
C LEU A 44 14.57 5.85 12.03
N ILE A 45 14.29 4.90 12.90
CA ILE A 45 13.00 4.20 12.94
C ILE A 45 12.25 4.63 14.20
N VAL A 46 11.08 5.24 14.00
CA VAL A 46 10.23 5.72 15.10
C VAL A 46 8.89 5.03 15.10
N GLU A 47 8.59 4.29 16.16
CA GLU A 47 7.21 3.94 16.48
C GLU A 47 6.59 5.03 17.35
N ALA A 48 5.54 5.66 16.85
CA ALA A 48 4.75 6.64 17.58
C ALA A 48 3.29 6.20 17.58
N GLY A 49 2.76 5.81 18.73
CA GLY A 49 1.43 5.27 18.89
C GLY A 49 0.33 6.19 18.34
N THR A 50 -0.90 5.67 18.29
CA THR A 50 -2.05 6.48 17.89
C THR A 50 -2.20 7.72 18.78
N GLY A 51 -2.63 8.83 18.20
CA GLY A 51 -2.85 10.08 18.92
C GLY A 51 -1.61 10.96 19.17
N VAL A 52 -0.40 10.49 18.87
CA VAL A 52 0.83 11.31 19.04
C VAL A 52 0.84 12.56 18.15
N GLY A 53 0.21 12.49 16.97
CA GLY A 53 0.30 13.59 15.97
C GLY A 53 1.58 13.49 15.14
N LYS A 54 1.87 12.28 14.65
CA LYS A 54 3.06 11.94 13.86
C LYS A 54 3.36 12.92 12.73
N SER A 55 2.33 13.31 11.96
CA SER A 55 2.51 14.18 10.79
C SER A 55 3.21 15.47 11.16
N LEU A 56 2.74 16.18 12.17
CA LEU A 56 3.39 17.41 12.63
C LEU A 56 4.80 17.15 13.20
N ALA A 57 4.96 16.03 13.94
CA ALA A 57 6.22 15.69 14.58
C ALA A 57 7.36 15.44 13.58
N TYR A 58 7.07 14.96 12.37
CA TYR A 58 8.11 14.83 11.34
C TYR A 58 8.12 16.00 10.33
N LEU A 59 6.98 16.66 10.05
CA LEU A 59 6.93 17.76 9.09
C LEU A 59 7.66 19.00 9.60
N VAL A 60 7.51 19.36 10.86
CA VAL A 60 8.13 20.59 11.41
C VAL A 60 9.67 20.54 11.30
N PRO A 61 10.37 19.52 11.81
CA PRO A 61 11.82 19.42 11.62
C PRO A 61 12.20 19.26 10.15
N ALA A 62 11.40 18.59 9.32
CA ALA A 62 11.63 18.47 7.89
C ALA A 62 11.60 19.83 7.18
N ILE A 63 10.61 20.67 7.49
CA ILE A 63 10.51 22.03 6.93
C ILE A 63 11.72 22.86 7.33
N PHE A 64 12.05 22.91 8.62
CA PHE A 64 13.23 23.67 9.09
C PHE A 64 14.51 23.20 8.42
N HIS A 65 14.73 21.87 8.33
CA HIS A 65 15.92 21.33 7.70
C HIS A 65 15.98 21.64 6.20
N ALA A 66 14.85 21.48 5.49
CA ALA A 66 14.77 21.73 4.05
C ALA A 66 15.10 23.20 3.73
N VAL A 67 14.48 24.15 4.42
CA VAL A 67 14.67 25.57 4.16
C VAL A 67 16.07 26.04 4.58
N GLN A 68 16.54 25.66 5.78
CA GLN A 68 17.85 26.11 6.31
C GLN A 68 19.02 25.56 5.49
N HIS A 69 18.93 24.33 4.98
CA HIS A 69 20.02 23.67 4.26
C HIS A 69 19.81 23.62 2.75
N LYS A 70 18.72 24.21 2.21
CA LYS A 70 18.36 24.18 0.80
C LYS A 70 18.31 22.75 0.23
N LYS A 71 17.79 21.82 1.05
CA LYS A 71 17.55 20.42 0.70
C LYS A 71 16.05 20.20 0.45
N LYS A 72 15.70 19.14 -0.27
CA LYS A 72 14.31 18.75 -0.45
C LYS A 72 13.92 17.67 0.52
N ALA A 73 12.79 17.85 1.21
CA ALA A 73 12.15 16.81 2.00
C ALA A 73 11.22 15.99 1.11
N ILE A 74 11.48 14.68 1.00
CA ILE A 74 10.61 13.74 0.32
C ILE A 74 9.80 13.02 1.37
N VAL A 75 8.48 13.28 1.44
CA VAL A 75 7.56 12.66 2.39
C VAL A 75 6.74 11.61 1.66
N CYS A 76 6.94 10.35 2.03
CA CYS A 76 6.28 9.22 1.41
C CYS A 76 5.21 8.64 2.32
N THR A 77 3.98 8.52 1.84
CA THR A 77 2.87 7.89 2.55
C THR A 77 2.38 6.63 1.82
N HIS A 78 1.50 5.86 2.46
CA HIS A 78 1.01 4.62 1.83
C HIS A 78 -0.06 4.87 0.76
N THR A 79 -0.99 5.82 0.96
CA THR A 79 -2.17 6.02 0.10
C THR A 79 -2.29 7.44 -0.41
N ILE A 80 -3.04 7.61 -1.52
CA ILE A 80 -3.36 8.95 -2.07
C ILE A 80 -4.13 9.79 -1.04
N ASN A 81 -5.07 9.20 -0.29
CA ASN A 81 -5.84 9.92 0.72
C ASN A 81 -4.94 10.52 1.82
N LEU A 82 -3.89 9.80 2.25
CA LEU A 82 -2.91 10.34 3.20
C LEU A 82 -2.06 11.45 2.58
N GLN A 83 -1.72 11.35 1.28
CA GLN A 83 -1.05 12.44 0.58
C GLN A 83 -1.93 13.70 0.57
N GLU A 84 -3.22 13.54 0.24
CA GLU A 84 -4.19 14.64 0.21
C GLU A 84 -4.39 15.27 1.59
N GLN A 85 -4.43 14.47 2.66
CA GLN A 85 -4.48 14.98 4.03
C GLN A 85 -3.29 15.89 4.34
N LEU A 86 -2.07 15.47 4.00
CA LEU A 86 -0.87 16.30 4.20
C LEU A 86 -0.95 17.63 3.43
N ILE A 87 -1.38 17.56 2.17
CA ILE A 87 -1.42 18.73 1.27
C ILE A 87 -2.56 19.70 1.60
N GLN A 88 -3.73 19.18 1.95
CA GLN A 88 -4.93 20.01 2.15
C GLN A 88 -5.12 20.47 3.60
N LYS A 89 -4.53 19.76 4.57
CA LYS A 89 -4.74 20.01 5.98
C LYS A 89 -3.45 20.36 6.73
N ASP A 90 -2.48 19.44 6.74
CA ASP A 90 -1.33 19.53 7.65
C ASP A 90 -0.33 20.62 7.21
N LEU A 91 0.09 20.62 5.93
CA LEU A 91 1.03 21.62 5.39
C LEU A 91 0.44 23.05 5.35
N PRO A 92 -0.83 23.28 4.93
CA PRO A 92 -1.46 24.59 5.03
C PRO A 92 -1.58 25.09 6.46
N LEU A 93 -1.83 24.20 7.42
CA LEU A 93 -1.82 24.54 8.85
C LEU A 93 -0.43 25.04 9.28
N LEU A 94 0.62 24.26 8.95
CA LEU A 94 1.99 24.64 9.28
C LEU A 94 2.42 25.94 8.60
N LYS A 95 1.98 26.20 7.37
CA LYS A 95 2.27 27.46 6.68
C LYS A 95 1.68 28.70 7.37
N LYS A 96 0.63 28.52 8.17
CA LYS A 96 0.01 29.61 8.98
C LYS A 96 0.71 29.80 10.33
N ILE A 97 1.35 28.75 10.86
CA ILE A 97 1.88 28.75 12.23
C ILE A 97 3.39 29.00 12.28
N LEU A 98 4.12 28.47 11.29
CA LEU A 98 5.57 28.61 11.24
C LEU A 98 5.92 29.99 10.69
N ASP A 99 6.86 30.67 11.37
CA ASP A 99 7.45 31.91 10.88
C ASP A 99 8.51 31.68 9.77
N THR A 100 8.39 30.56 9.07
CA THR A 100 9.29 30.11 7.99
C THR A 100 8.47 29.96 6.72
N ASP A 101 8.82 30.69 5.67
CA ASP A 101 8.20 30.49 4.36
C ASP A 101 8.78 29.24 3.71
N PHE A 102 7.90 28.38 3.21
CA PHE A 102 8.25 27.15 2.52
C PHE A 102 7.23 26.81 1.44
N THR A 103 7.68 26.07 0.46
CA THR A 103 6.87 25.59 -0.67
C THR A 103 6.69 24.10 -0.63
N TYR A 104 5.53 23.61 -1.06
CA TYR A 104 5.25 22.19 -1.09
C TYR A 104 4.45 21.78 -2.33
N THR A 105 4.64 20.56 -2.76
CA THR A 105 3.89 19.97 -3.88
C THR A 105 3.64 18.49 -3.64
N MET A 106 2.64 17.97 -4.35
CA MET A 106 2.34 16.53 -4.40
C MET A 106 2.53 16.02 -5.81
N LEU A 107 3.07 14.81 -5.94
CA LEU A 107 3.05 14.07 -7.19
C LEU A 107 2.26 12.77 -7.00
N LYS A 108 1.24 12.58 -7.82
CA LYS A 108 0.50 11.32 -7.98
C LYS A 108 1.07 10.51 -9.16
N GLY A 109 0.69 9.25 -9.28
CA GLY A 109 1.00 8.46 -10.48
C GLY A 109 0.45 9.13 -11.74
N ARG A 110 1.16 8.98 -12.85
CA ARG A 110 0.84 9.65 -14.13
C ARG A 110 -0.61 9.49 -14.56
N SER A 111 -1.14 8.27 -14.48
CA SER A 111 -2.52 7.94 -14.87
C SER A 111 -3.60 8.66 -14.07
N ASN A 112 -3.23 9.33 -12.96
CA ASN A 112 -4.17 10.19 -12.22
C ASN A 112 -4.32 11.58 -12.83
N TYR A 113 -3.48 11.98 -13.77
CA TYR A 113 -3.51 13.32 -14.37
C TYR A 113 -4.03 13.31 -15.80
N LEU A 114 -4.87 14.28 -16.12
CA LEU A 114 -5.23 14.57 -17.49
C LEU A 114 -4.01 15.09 -18.28
N CYS A 115 -3.82 14.58 -19.48
CA CYS A 115 -2.90 15.17 -20.48
C CYS A 115 -3.70 15.98 -21.48
N THR A 116 -3.55 17.29 -21.48
CA THR A 116 -4.27 18.20 -22.37
C THR A 116 -3.98 17.93 -23.86
N TYR A 117 -2.76 17.51 -24.17
CA TYR A 117 -2.36 17.10 -25.50
C TYR A 117 -3.10 15.83 -25.96
N ARG A 118 -3.16 14.80 -25.11
CA ARG A 118 -3.90 13.57 -25.44
C ARG A 118 -5.41 13.83 -25.51
N LEU A 119 -5.95 14.69 -24.66
CA LEU A 119 -7.35 15.11 -24.72
C LEU A 119 -7.65 15.79 -26.07
N HIS A 120 -6.85 16.76 -26.48
CA HIS A 120 -7.01 17.44 -27.76
C HIS A 120 -6.95 16.45 -28.94
N ARG A 121 -6.02 15.51 -28.90
CA ARG A 121 -5.91 14.45 -29.93
C ARG A 121 -7.14 13.52 -29.91
N ALA A 122 -7.60 13.09 -28.72
CA ALA A 122 -8.79 12.26 -28.57
C ALA A 122 -10.05 12.95 -29.10
N MET A 123 -10.21 14.25 -28.85
CA MET A 123 -11.32 15.06 -29.40
C MET A 123 -11.28 15.12 -30.92
N ARG A 124 -10.10 15.35 -31.52
CA ARG A 124 -9.95 15.37 -33.01
C ARG A 124 -10.30 14.04 -33.64
N ASN A 125 -9.99 12.93 -32.98
CA ASN A 125 -10.16 11.58 -33.51
C ASN A 125 -11.36 10.85 -32.87
N ALA A 126 -12.27 11.57 -32.24
CA ALA A 126 -13.35 10.97 -31.41
C ALA A 126 -14.18 9.94 -32.18
N LYS A 127 -14.52 10.24 -33.44
CA LYS A 127 -15.29 9.34 -34.33
C LYS A 127 -14.59 7.99 -34.60
N TYR A 128 -13.26 7.98 -34.61
CA TYR A 128 -12.46 6.80 -34.90
C TYR A 128 -12.07 6.00 -33.64
N LEU A 129 -12.07 6.64 -32.47
CA LEU A 129 -11.61 6.04 -31.22
C LEU A 129 -12.75 5.57 -30.33
N PHE A 130 -13.91 6.24 -30.35
CA PHE A 130 -14.96 6.08 -29.36
C PHE A 130 -16.34 5.77 -29.96
N THR A 131 -17.16 5.06 -29.20
CA THR A 131 -18.60 4.91 -29.44
C THR A 131 -19.32 6.23 -29.13
N GLU A 132 -20.60 6.38 -29.48
CA GLU A 132 -21.38 7.59 -29.17
C GLU A 132 -21.46 7.87 -27.66
N ALA A 133 -21.63 6.84 -26.82
CA ALA A 133 -21.66 6.99 -25.38
C ALA A 133 -20.27 7.41 -24.81
N GLU A 134 -19.20 6.83 -25.33
CA GLU A 134 -17.83 7.22 -24.95
C GLU A 134 -17.48 8.63 -25.44
N GLN A 135 -18.03 9.10 -26.57
CA GLN A 135 -17.87 10.48 -27.05
C GLN A 135 -18.53 11.50 -26.11
N ALA A 136 -19.75 11.20 -25.63
CA ALA A 136 -20.41 12.04 -24.62
C ALA A 136 -19.58 12.14 -23.33
N GLU A 137 -18.98 11.04 -22.91
CA GLU A 137 -18.06 11.02 -21.76
C GLU A 137 -16.79 11.82 -22.02
N LEU A 138 -16.22 11.75 -23.22
CA LEU A 138 -15.07 12.54 -23.63
C LEU A 138 -15.36 14.05 -23.60
N GLU A 139 -16.56 14.46 -24.02
CA GLU A 139 -17.03 15.85 -23.95
C GLU A 139 -17.16 16.30 -22.48
N ARG A 140 -17.72 15.44 -21.58
CA ARG A 140 -17.76 15.70 -20.14
C ARG A 140 -16.38 15.93 -19.54
N ILE A 141 -15.40 15.13 -19.93
CA ILE A 141 -14.01 15.29 -19.50
C ILE A 141 -13.44 16.60 -20.02
N ASN A 142 -13.73 16.97 -21.27
CA ASN A 142 -13.23 18.21 -21.88
C ASN A 142 -13.83 19.45 -21.20
N GLU A 143 -15.11 19.46 -20.83
CA GLU A 143 -15.74 20.54 -20.06
C GLU A 143 -15.14 20.65 -18.65
N TRP A 144 -14.89 19.51 -17.99
CA TRP A 144 -14.24 19.47 -16.69
C TRP A 144 -12.80 20.00 -16.77
N ALA A 145 -12.08 19.70 -17.82
CA ALA A 145 -10.69 20.16 -18.04
C ALA A 145 -10.55 21.68 -18.05
N GLN A 146 -11.63 22.42 -18.39
CA GLN A 146 -11.65 23.88 -18.34
C GLN A 146 -11.82 24.45 -16.93
N LYS A 147 -12.29 23.64 -15.97
CA LYS A 147 -12.65 24.07 -14.61
C LYS A 147 -11.65 23.58 -13.55
N THR A 148 -11.01 22.43 -13.79
CA THR A 148 -10.07 21.83 -12.84
C THR A 148 -8.78 22.66 -12.72
N GLN A 149 -8.26 22.73 -11.48
CA GLN A 149 -6.96 23.36 -11.21
C GLN A 149 -5.81 22.35 -11.25
N ASP A 150 -6.05 21.16 -10.73
CA ASP A 150 -5.03 20.10 -10.57
C ASP A 150 -5.08 19.04 -11.69
N GLY A 151 -6.20 18.92 -12.38
CA GLY A 151 -6.40 17.97 -13.47
C GLY A 151 -6.24 16.53 -13.06
N THR A 152 -6.63 16.17 -11.81
CA THR A 152 -6.48 14.81 -11.28
C THR A 152 -7.83 14.11 -11.11
N LEU A 153 -7.84 12.76 -11.19
CA LEU A 153 -9.04 11.94 -10.99
C LEU A 153 -9.79 12.28 -9.70
N SER A 154 -9.10 12.65 -8.63
CA SER A 154 -9.75 13.00 -7.36
C SER A 154 -10.54 14.31 -7.39
N ASP A 155 -10.39 15.12 -8.44
CA ASP A 155 -11.16 16.35 -8.65
C ASP A 155 -12.53 16.10 -9.31
N PHE A 156 -12.78 14.87 -9.80
CA PHE A 156 -14.09 14.52 -10.34
C PHE A 156 -15.09 14.24 -9.21
N SER A 157 -16.32 14.72 -9.36
CA SER A 157 -17.45 14.34 -8.51
C SER A 157 -17.88 12.87 -8.72
N GLU A 158 -17.82 12.42 -9.98
CA GLU A 158 -18.04 11.04 -10.40
C GLU A 158 -16.86 10.61 -11.29
N GLU A 159 -16.27 9.46 -10.98
CA GLU A 159 -15.13 8.95 -11.75
C GLU A 159 -15.51 8.76 -13.24
N PRO A 160 -14.63 9.16 -14.17
CA PRO A 160 -14.88 8.99 -15.59
C PRO A 160 -14.82 7.52 -16.00
N ASP A 161 -15.41 7.21 -17.16
CA ASP A 161 -15.28 5.87 -17.74
C ASP A 161 -13.80 5.52 -17.89
N PRO A 162 -13.35 4.38 -17.32
CA PRO A 162 -11.93 4.01 -17.33
C PRO A 162 -11.32 3.86 -18.72
N LYS A 163 -12.12 3.50 -19.73
CA LYS A 163 -11.63 3.34 -21.11
C LYS A 163 -11.38 4.70 -21.73
N VAL A 164 -12.30 5.65 -21.55
CA VAL A 164 -12.13 7.02 -22.07
C VAL A 164 -11.01 7.73 -21.34
N TRP A 165 -10.92 7.56 -20.01
CA TRP A 165 -9.84 8.12 -19.23
C TRP A 165 -8.46 7.60 -19.65
N ALA A 166 -8.30 6.32 -19.95
CA ALA A 166 -7.05 5.72 -20.41
C ALA A 166 -6.52 6.38 -21.70
N GLU A 167 -7.41 6.90 -22.57
CA GLU A 167 -7.01 7.58 -23.79
C GLU A 167 -6.58 9.04 -23.59
N VAL A 168 -6.96 9.67 -22.48
CA VAL A 168 -6.70 11.10 -22.23
C VAL A 168 -5.76 11.35 -21.05
N CYS A 169 -5.55 10.40 -20.16
CA CYS A 169 -4.65 10.55 -19.01
C CYS A 169 -3.18 10.64 -19.45
N SER A 170 -2.31 11.13 -18.56
CA SER A 170 -0.87 11.16 -18.81
C SER A 170 -0.30 9.74 -18.80
N GLU A 171 0.41 9.38 -19.85
CA GLU A 171 1.03 8.08 -20.03
C GLU A 171 2.53 8.21 -20.39
N ARG A 172 3.34 7.25 -19.90
CA ARG A 172 4.78 7.23 -20.17
C ARG A 172 5.00 6.99 -21.67
N GLY A 173 5.94 7.71 -22.29
CA GLY A 173 6.20 7.63 -23.72
C GLY A 173 5.34 8.60 -24.55
N LEU A 174 4.06 8.72 -24.25
CA LEU A 174 3.12 9.61 -24.97
C LEU A 174 2.99 11.01 -24.35
N CYS A 175 3.39 11.17 -23.09
CA CYS A 175 3.38 12.44 -22.39
C CYS A 175 4.80 12.78 -21.95
N SER A 176 5.42 13.73 -22.63
CA SER A 176 6.79 14.17 -22.38
C SER A 176 6.90 15.69 -22.33
N PRO A 177 7.98 16.25 -21.73
CA PRO A 177 8.23 17.69 -21.75
C PRO A 177 8.26 18.28 -23.17
N LYS A 178 8.69 17.48 -24.17
CA LYS A 178 8.76 17.91 -25.57
C LYS A 178 7.40 17.96 -26.26
N LEU A 179 6.48 17.05 -25.91
CA LEU A 179 5.18 16.94 -26.59
C LEU A 179 4.09 17.80 -25.92
N CYS A 180 4.10 17.93 -24.60
CA CYS A 180 3.01 18.57 -23.85
C CYS A 180 3.49 19.39 -22.64
N GLY A 181 4.79 19.70 -22.54
CA GLY A 181 5.38 20.52 -21.49
C GLY A 181 5.51 22.00 -21.90
N ASN A 182 6.06 22.83 -21.04
CA ASN A 182 6.20 24.28 -21.23
C ASN A 182 6.94 24.71 -22.51
N LYS A 183 7.83 23.87 -23.02
CA LYS A 183 8.67 24.16 -24.20
C LYS A 183 8.20 23.41 -25.46
N SER A 184 7.02 22.82 -25.44
CA SER A 184 6.45 22.11 -26.59
C SER A 184 5.78 23.10 -27.54
N ASP A 185 5.72 22.74 -28.80
CA ASP A 185 4.97 23.51 -29.82
C ASP A 185 3.48 23.57 -29.44
N PHE A 186 2.95 22.51 -28.85
CA PHE A 186 1.57 22.45 -28.33
C PHE A 186 1.26 23.52 -27.28
N ALA A 187 2.23 23.88 -26.45
CA ALA A 187 2.06 24.86 -25.37
C ALA A 187 1.94 26.33 -25.87
N GLN A 188 2.18 26.57 -27.15
CA GLN A 188 2.01 27.90 -27.74
C GLN A 188 0.53 28.28 -27.83
N ASP A 189 -0.33 27.31 -28.18
CA ASP A 189 -1.77 27.55 -28.40
C ASP A 189 -2.68 26.85 -27.39
N HIS A 190 -2.14 25.97 -26.56
CA HIS A 190 -2.92 25.12 -25.67
C HIS A 190 -2.34 25.05 -24.24
N PRO A 191 -3.17 24.79 -23.22
CA PRO A 191 -2.71 24.58 -21.85
C PRO A 191 -1.77 23.38 -21.77
N ILE A 192 -0.66 23.51 -21.03
CA ILE A 192 0.28 22.42 -20.80
C ILE A 192 -0.37 21.29 -19.97
N CYS A 193 0.12 20.08 -20.18
CA CYS A 193 -0.31 18.88 -19.45
C CYS A 193 -0.24 19.05 -17.93
N PHE A 194 -1.27 18.63 -17.22
CA PHE A 194 -1.34 18.74 -15.75
C PHE A 194 -0.23 17.93 -15.06
N PHE A 195 0.13 16.77 -15.57
CA PHE A 195 1.27 16.01 -15.05
C PHE A 195 2.59 16.79 -15.22
N GLN A 196 2.81 17.44 -16.38
CA GLN A 196 4.00 18.25 -16.58
C GLN A 196 4.02 19.50 -15.66
N LYS A 197 2.86 20.11 -15.41
CA LYS A 197 2.72 21.17 -14.39
C LYS A 197 3.13 20.67 -13.01
N ALA A 198 2.59 19.52 -12.58
CA ALA A 198 2.92 18.93 -11.29
C ALA A 198 4.41 18.59 -11.18
N ARG A 199 4.99 17.97 -12.23
CA ARG A 199 6.43 17.65 -12.29
C ARG A 199 7.32 18.90 -12.21
N ASN A 200 6.96 19.98 -12.89
CA ASN A 200 7.73 21.22 -12.86
C ASN A 200 7.74 21.85 -11.45
N ARG A 201 6.63 21.78 -10.71
CA ARG A 201 6.55 22.28 -9.33
C ARG A 201 7.51 21.55 -8.37
N ILE A 202 7.90 20.31 -8.67
CA ILE A 202 8.86 19.55 -7.83
C ILE A 202 10.19 20.28 -7.71
N PHE A 203 10.68 20.87 -8.79
CA PHE A 203 12.00 21.52 -8.80
C PHE A 203 12.06 22.77 -7.90
N SER A 204 10.94 23.47 -7.74
CA SER A 204 10.83 24.71 -6.94
C SER A 204 10.28 24.48 -5.52
N SER A 205 9.92 23.26 -5.14
CA SER A 205 9.33 22.99 -3.82
C SER A 205 10.36 22.46 -2.82
N ASP A 206 10.22 22.89 -1.56
CA ASP A 206 11.01 22.43 -0.43
C ASP A 206 10.53 21.06 0.06
N ILE A 207 9.21 20.82 -0.01
CA ILE A 207 8.57 19.57 0.43
C ILE A 207 7.88 18.91 -0.77
N LEU A 208 8.24 17.65 -1.04
CA LEU A 208 7.61 16.80 -2.04
C LEU A 208 6.85 15.66 -1.35
N VAL A 209 5.54 15.57 -1.59
CA VAL A 209 4.71 14.48 -1.06
C VAL A 209 4.45 13.45 -2.15
N LEU A 210 4.81 12.18 -1.86
CA LEU A 210 4.65 11.02 -2.74
C LEU A 210 3.90 9.90 -2.02
N ASN A 211 3.49 8.85 -2.77
CA ASN A 211 3.20 7.56 -2.15
C ASN A 211 4.40 6.61 -2.27
N HIS A 212 4.41 5.55 -1.46
CA HIS A 212 5.48 4.55 -1.46
C HIS A 212 5.69 3.93 -2.85
N THR A 213 4.61 3.60 -3.55
CA THR A 213 4.63 3.05 -4.91
C THR A 213 5.41 3.94 -5.87
N LEU A 214 5.10 5.22 -5.87
CA LEU A 214 5.75 6.18 -6.77
C LEU A 214 7.23 6.37 -6.42
N PHE A 215 7.54 6.37 -5.12
CA PHE A 215 8.92 6.41 -4.66
C PHE A 215 9.75 5.22 -5.21
N PHE A 216 9.25 3.99 -5.07
CA PHE A 216 9.97 2.80 -5.56
C PHE A 216 10.08 2.75 -7.07
N ILE A 217 9.06 3.19 -7.81
CA ILE A 217 9.14 3.32 -9.27
C ILE A 217 10.29 4.27 -9.65
N HIS A 218 10.41 5.42 -9.00
CA HIS A 218 11.49 6.36 -9.25
C HIS A 218 12.86 5.86 -8.78
N LEU A 219 12.91 5.11 -7.68
CA LEU A 219 14.14 4.51 -7.18
C LEU A 219 14.72 3.48 -8.17
N GLY A 220 13.88 2.70 -8.84
CA GLY A 220 14.29 1.77 -9.90
C GLY A 220 14.88 2.44 -11.14
N LEU A 221 14.49 3.67 -11.42
CA LEU A 221 14.95 4.45 -12.59
C LEU A 221 16.25 5.24 -12.34
N VAL A 222 16.58 5.53 -11.08
CA VAL A 222 17.73 6.38 -10.71
C VAL A 222 19.08 5.90 -11.27
N PRO A 223 19.42 4.59 -11.30
CA PRO A 223 20.71 4.13 -11.83
C PRO A 223 20.88 4.37 -13.33
N ASN A 224 19.79 4.30 -14.08
CA ASN A 224 19.81 4.30 -15.55
C ASN A 224 19.42 5.64 -16.19
N MET A 225 18.81 6.56 -15.42
CA MET A 225 18.33 7.85 -15.92
C MET A 225 18.45 8.97 -14.87
N PRO A 226 19.67 9.41 -14.50
CA PRO A 226 19.85 10.46 -13.49
C PRO A 226 19.20 11.80 -13.85
N ALA A 227 19.03 12.09 -15.14
CA ALA A 227 18.42 13.35 -15.60
C ALA A 227 16.88 13.39 -15.55
N GLU A 228 16.21 12.25 -15.44
CA GLU A 228 14.74 12.15 -15.37
C GLU A 228 14.24 11.81 -13.96
N GLY A 229 15.13 11.50 -13.01
CA GLY A 229 14.78 11.18 -11.63
C GLY A 229 14.13 12.35 -10.92
N VAL A 230 13.08 12.06 -10.15
CA VAL A 230 12.43 13.04 -9.25
C VAL A 230 13.24 13.23 -7.98
N LEU A 231 14.08 12.25 -7.63
CA LEU A 231 14.91 12.20 -6.44
C LEU A 231 16.33 12.65 -6.75
N MET A 232 16.84 13.61 -5.98
CA MET A 232 18.19 14.16 -6.14
C MET A 232 19.13 13.67 -5.04
N ASN A 233 20.44 13.64 -5.30
CA ASN A 233 21.47 13.04 -4.42
C ASN A 233 21.60 13.68 -3.02
N ASN A 234 21.02 14.86 -2.79
CA ASN A 234 21.14 15.60 -1.52
C ASN A 234 19.83 15.69 -0.73
N ASP A 235 18.80 15.00 -1.17
CA ASP A 235 17.50 15.03 -0.53
C ASP A 235 17.45 14.05 0.64
N PHE A 236 16.48 14.23 1.53
CA PHE A 236 16.20 13.30 2.62
C PHE A 236 14.78 12.78 2.54
N VAL A 237 14.57 11.60 3.10
CA VAL A 237 13.29 10.88 2.93
C VAL A 237 12.65 10.56 4.27
N ILE A 238 11.34 10.77 4.35
CA ILE A 238 10.51 10.38 5.49
C ILE A 238 9.42 9.42 4.96
N PHE A 239 9.41 8.20 5.46
CA PHE A 239 8.38 7.21 5.17
C PHE A 239 7.39 7.15 6.31
N ASP A 240 6.18 7.64 6.09
CA ASP A 240 5.05 7.45 6.99
C ASP A 240 4.32 6.15 6.64
N GLU A 241 3.73 5.50 7.64
CA GLU A 241 3.16 4.14 7.56
C GLU A 241 4.18 3.10 7.04
N ALA A 242 5.41 3.18 7.55
CA ALA A 242 6.55 2.39 7.12
C ALA A 242 6.36 0.86 7.24
N HIS A 243 5.39 0.40 8.03
CA HIS A 243 5.01 -1.01 8.12
C HIS A 243 4.54 -1.62 6.79
N THR A 244 4.18 -0.79 5.80
CA THR A 244 3.76 -1.25 4.46
C THR A 244 4.90 -1.32 3.44
N LEU A 245 6.07 -0.76 3.79
CA LEU A 245 7.19 -0.56 2.87
C LEU A 245 7.69 -1.84 2.22
N GLU A 246 7.84 -2.90 2.99
CA GLU A 246 8.30 -4.19 2.47
C GLU A 246 7.37 -4.74 1.39
N ASN A 247 6.07 -4.73 1.64
CA ASN A 247 5.08 -5.24 0.70
C ASN A 247 5.02 -4.41 -0.58
N VAL A 248 5.15 -3.08 -0.47
CA VAL A 248 5.17 -2.19 -1.63
C VAL A 248 6.46 -2.37 -2.41
N ALA A 249 7.61 -2.45 -1.72
CA ALA A 249 8.91 -2.69 -2.36
C ALA A 249 8.93 -4.00 -3.15
N SER A 250 8.48 -5.11 -2.55
CA SER A 250 8.42 -6.42 -3.21
C SER A 250 7.66 -6.39 -4.53
N LYS A 251 6.53 -5.67 -4.58
CA LYS A 251 5.72 -5.54 -5.79
C LYS A 251 6.38 -4.74 -6.91
N HIS A 252 7.21 -3.75 -6.57
CA HIS A 252 7.78 -2.81 -7.54
C HIS A 252 9.23 -3.13 -7.94
N ILE A 253 9.93 -3.93 -7.15
CA ILE A 253 11.27 -4.45 -7.48
C ILE A 253 11.15 -5.65 -8.42
N GLY A 254 10.03 -6.36 -8.35
CA GLY A 254 9.79 -7.58 -9.10
C GLY A 254 9.19 -7.38 -10.50
N LEU A 255 8.88 -8.49 -11.13
CA LEU A 255 8.18 -8.58 -12.40
C LEU A 255 6.68 -8.76 -12.16
N GLY A 256 5.85 -8.08 -12.96
CA GLY A 256 4.42 -8.27 -12.98
C GLY A 256 3.85 -8.07 -14.38
N LEU A 257 3.25 -9.12 -14.96
CA LEU A 257 2.62 -9.07 -16.28
C LEU A 257 1.32 -9.87 -16.28
N SER A 258 0.20 -9.21 -16.59
CA SER A 258 -1.09 -9.89 -16.71
C SER A 258 -1.50 -10.12 -18.17
N SER A 259 -2.34 -11.14 -18.40
CA SER A 259 -3.00 -11.38 -19.70
C SER A 259 -3.80 -10.16 -20.18
N GLY A 260 -4.33 -9.36 -19.26
CA GLY A 260 -4.98 -8.10 -19.56
C GLY A 260 -4.03 -7.03 -20.12
N GLN A 261 -2.86 -6.88 -19.51
CA GLN A 261 -1.82 -5.95 -19.97
C GLN A 261 -1.25 -6.34 -21.34
N TYR A 262 -1.06 -7.64 -21.58
CA TYR A 262 -0.66 -8.19 -22.87
C TYR A 262 -1.67 -7.79 -23.97
N ARG A 263 -2.94 -8.12 -23.77
CA ARG A 263 -4.02 -7.77 -24.71
C ARG A 263 -4.17 -6.26 -24.91
N TYR A 264 -4.06 -5.48 -23.85
CA TYR A 264 -4.16 -4.02 -23.93
C TYR A 264 -3.07 -3.42 -24.83
N ALA A 265 -1.83 -3.88 -24.69
CA ALA A 265 -0.72 -3.39 -25.50
C ALA A 265 -0.91 -3.68 -27.00
N LEU A 266 -1.37 -4.88 -27.36
CA LEU A 266 -1.63 -5.28 -28.74
C LEU A 266 -2.89 -4.62 -29.32
N ASN A 267 -3.98 -4.55 -28.55
CA ASN A 267 -5.22 -3.91 -28.98
C ASN A 267 -5.04 -2.41 -29.29
N ARG A 268 -4.02 -1.77 -28.73
CA ARG A 268 -3.66 -0.39 -29.06
C ARG A 268 -3.17 -0.27 -30.50
N LEU A 269 -2.40 -1.25 -30.99
CA LEU A 269 -1.98 -1.30 -32.40
C LEU A 269 -3.16 -1.64 -33.30
N TYR A 270 -3.92 -2.68 -32.93
CA TYR A 270 -5.14 -3.07 -33.62
C TYR A 270 -6.05 -3.90 -32.72
N ASN A 271 -7.30 -3.49 -32.60
CA ASN A 271 -8.32 -4.23 -31.87
C ASN A 271 -9.28 -4.92 -32.86
N PRO A 272 -9.27 -6.27 -32.96
CA PRO A 272 -10.08 -7.00 -33.91
C PRO A 272 -11.60 -6.79 -33.76
N ARG A 273 -12.10 -6.51 -32.55
CA ARG A 273 -13.52 -6.32 -32.26
C ARG A 273 -14.04 -4.98 -32.76
N THR A 274 -13.24 -3.92 -32.60
CA THR A 274 -13.64 -2.56 -32.98
C THR A 274 -13.07 -2.14 -34.33
N GLN A 275 -12.12 -2.91 -34.86
CA GLN A 275 -11.34 -2.62 -36.08
C GLN A 275 -10.60 -1.28 -36.00
N LYS A 276 -10.24 -0.85 -34.79
CA LYS A 276 -9.57 0.43 -34.47
C LYS A 276 -8.18 0.18 -33.91
N GLY A 277 -7.31 1.17 -34.04
CA GLY A 277 -5.95 1.16 -33.50
C GLY A 277 -4.98 1.98 -34.36
N VAL A 278 -3.72 2.02 -33.89
CA VAL A 278 -2.67 2.83 -34.53
C VAL A 278 -2.46 2.39 -36.01
N PHE A 279 -2.42 1.09 -36.28
CA PHE A 279 -2.23 0.60 -37.65
C PHE A 279 -3.40 0.95 -38.57
N THR A 280 -4.63 0.98 -38.05
CA THR A 280 -5.78 1.45 -38.84
C THR A 280 -5.69 2.94 -39.11
N SER A 281 -5.30 3.77 -38.15
CA SER A 281 -5.17 5.22 -38.34
C SER A 281 -4.06 5.59 -39.31
N LEU A 282 -3.01 4.77 -39.41
CA LEU A 282 -1.90 4.94 -40.31
C LEU A 282 -2.09 4.24 -41.69
N LEU A 283 -3.26 3.66 -41.93
CA LEU A 283 -3.59 2.91 -43.15
C LEU A 283 -2.59 1.77 -43.46
N ARG A 284 -2.30 0.96 -42.41
CA ARG A 284 -1.37 -0.18 -42.48
C ARG A 284 -2.11 -1.54 -42.35
N PRO A 285 -2.89 -1.93 -43.40
CA PRO A 285 -3.67 -3.19 -43.30
C PRO A 285 -2.81 -4.45 -43.41
N GLN A 286 -1.58 -4.35 -43.92
CA GLN A 286 -0.68 -5.51 -44.10
C GLN A 286 -0.12 -6.02 -42.79
N GLU A 287 0.01 -5.16 -41.77
CA GLU A 287 0.57 -5.49 -40.46
C GLU A 287 -0.53 -5.94 -39.45
N VAL A 288 -1.81 -5.69 -39.77
CA VAL A 288 -2.95 -6.08 -38.96
C VAL A 288 -2.99 -7.60 -38.62
N PRO A 289 -2.76 -8.50 -39.62
CA PRO A 289 -2.73 -9.94 -39.30
C PRO A 289 -1.68 -10.33 -38.30
N HIS A 290 -0.50 -9.68 -38.26
CA HIS A 290 0.56 -9.99 -37.29
C HIS A 290 0.12 -9.68 -35.85
N VAL A 291 -0.70 -8.64 -35.65
CA VAL A 291 -1.27 -8.31 -34.34
C VAL A 291 -2.34 -9.34 -33.95
N ALA A 292 -3.16 -9.78 -34.90
CA ALA A 292 -4.15 -10.82 -34.66
C ALA A 292 -3.47 -12.17 -34.25
N ASP A 293 -2.47 -12.58 -35.02
CA ASP A 293 -1.66 -13.79 -34.73
C ASP A 293 -1.02 -13.72 -33.32
N ALA A 294 -0.50 -12.53 -32.93
CA ALA A 294 0.08 -12.32 -31.61
C ALA A 294 -0.98 -12.36 -30.49
N LEU A 295 -2.20 -11.88 -30.75
CA LEU A 295 -3.31 -11.96 -29.78
C LEU A 295 -3.74 -13.41 -29.55
N ASP A 296 -3.85 -14.20 -30.63
CA ASP A 296 -4.22 -15.62 -30.59
C ASP A 296 -3.12 -16.43 -29.88
N ALA A 297 -1.86 -16.24 -30.26
CA ALA A 297 -0.71 -16.86 -29.58
C ALA A 297 -0.68 -16.52 -28.06
N GLY A 298 -1.02 -15.30 -27.71
CA GLY A 298 -1.12 -14.88 -26.30
C GLY A 298 -2.27 -15.56 -25.57
N GLU A 299 -3.44 -15.73 -26.19
CA GLU A 299 -4.54 -16.49 -25.57
C GLU A 299 -4.12 -17.95 -25.34
N GLU A 300 -3.49 -18.61 -26.32
CA GLU A 300 -2.93 -19.97 -26.18
C GLU A 300 -1.90 -20.04 -25.07
N PHE A 301 -0.96 -19.08 -25.00
CA PHE A 301 0.07 -19.03 -23.97
C PHE A 301 -0.50 -18.96 -22.56
N PHE A 302 -1.45 -18.05 -22.29
CA PHE A 302 -2.04 -17.91 -20.97
C PHE A 302 -2.95 -19.07 -20.60
N LEU A 303 -3.62 -19.70 -21.57
CA LEU A 303 -4.37 -20.95 -21.35
C LEU A 303 -3.43 -22.12 -21.02
N ALA A 304 -2.32 -22.26 -21.76
CA ALA A 304 -1.32 -23.29 -21.47
C ALA A 304 -0.70 -23.15 -20.07
N LEU A 305 -0.47 -21.89 -19.62
CA LEU A 305 -0.03 -21.60 -18.25
C LEU A 305 -1.08 -22.02 -17.21
N GLU A 306 -2.35 -21.71 -17.44
CA GLU A 306 -3.44 -22.11 -16.55
C GLU A 306 -3.51 -23.63 -16.44
N ASP A 307 -3.52 -24.34 -17.57
CA ASP A 307 -3.54 -25.81 -17.63
C ASP A 307 -2.32 -26.45 -16.94
N ALA A 308 -1.13 -25.89 -17.14
CA ALA A 308 0.08 -26.36 -16.49
C ALA A 308 0.03 -26.19 -14.97
N CYS A 309 -0.51 -25.08 -14.50
CA CYS A 309 -0.74 -24.81 -13.08
C CYS A 309 -1.77 -25.78 -12.48
N GLU A 310 -2.87 -26.07 -13.18
CA GLU A 310 -3.89 -27.02 -12.74
C GLU A 310 -3.33 -28.45 -12.65
N LYS A 311 -2.57 -28.89 -13.64
CA LYS A 311 -1.87 -30.20 -13.63
C LYS A 311 -0.87 -30.31 -12.46
N ALA A 312 -0.13 -29.24 -12.17
CA ALA A 312 0.80 -29.20 -11.04
C ALA A 312 0.08 -29.38 -9.70
N ILE A 313 -1.11 -28.79 -9.54
CA ILE A 313 -1.91 -28.93 -8.31
C ILE A 313 -2.53 -30.31 -8.19
N LEU A 314 -3.09 -30.85 -9.26
CA LEU A 314 -3.67 -32.20 -9.25
C LEU A 314 -2.64 -33.27 -8.87
N SER A 315 -1.38 -33.06 -9.23
CA SER A 315 -0.27 -33.98 -8.85
C SER A 315 0.15 -33.83 -7.37
N SER A 316 -0.18 -32.73 -6.70
CA SER A 316 0.26 -32.42 -5.33
C SER A 316 -0.73 -32.78 -4.21
N SER A 317 -1.83 -33.46 -4.49
CA SER A 317 -2.85 -33.96 -3.53
C SER A 317 -3.48 -32.92 -2.55
N GLN A 318 -3.30 -31.61 -2.74
CA GLN A 318 -3.62 -30.66 -1.68
C GLN A 318 -4.72 -29.62 -1.94
N LYS A 319 -5.18 -29.29 -3.14
CA LYS A 319 -6.26 -28.30 -3.31
C LYS A 319 -7.06 -28.46 -4.61
N GLN A 320 -8.37 -28.22 -4.52
CA GLN A 320 -9.29 -28.18 -5.71
C GLN A 320 -9.30 -26.80 -6.41
N SER A 321 -8.85 -25.73 -5.78
CA SER A 321 -8.80 -24.38 -6.36
C SER A 321 -7.56 -23.64 -5.91
N TRP A 322 -7.02 -22.79 -6.79
CA TRP A 322 -5.84 -21.98 -6.53
C TRP A 322 -6.06 -20.51 -6.96
N SER A 323 -5.45 -19.59 -6.24
CA SER A 323 -5.33 -18.18 -6.61
C SER A 323 -3.90 -17.82 -6.97
N ASP A 324 -2.94 -18.38 -6.24
CA ASP A 324 -1.51 -18.11 -6.38
C ASP A 324 -0.75 -19.44 -6.36
N LEU A 325 -0.01 -19.74 -7.43
CA LEU A 325 0.78 -20.94 -7.51
C LEU A 325 2.25 -20.63 -7.75
N ARG A 326 3.11 -21.06 -6.82
CA ARG A 326 4.55 -20.93 -6.95
C ARG A 326 5.11 -21.83 -8.03
N ILE A 327 5.92 -21.26 -8.91
CA ILE A 327 6.61 -21.99 -9.99
C ILE A 327 8.06 -22.20 -9.58
N ARG A 328 8.44 -23.49 -9.42
CA ARG A 328 9.75 -23.88 -8.88
C ARG A 328 10.76 -24.29 -9.95
N ARG A 329 10.33 -24.43 -11.20
CA ARG A 329 11.17 -24.87 -12.31
C ARG A 329 11.00 -23.95 -13.51
N PRO A 330 12.06 -23.63 -14.22
CA PRO A 330 11.97 -22.88 -15.47
C PRO A 330 11.20 -23.67 -16.54
N ASN A 331 10.81 -22.96 -17.59
CA ASN A 331 10.15 -23.50 -18.78
C ASN A 331 8.87 -24.29 -18.46
N LEU A 332 7.98 -23.69 -17.65
CA LEU A 332 6.68 -24.30 -17.31
C LEU A 332 5.83 -24.58 -18.56
N VAL A 333 5.90 -23.70 -19.55
CA VAL A 333 5.30 -23.80 -20.88
C VAL A 333 6.28 -23.27 -21.92
N ASP A 334 6.06 -23.59 -23.21
CA ASP A 334 6.85 -23.07 -24.30
C ASP A 334 6.53 -21.58 -24.56
N ASP A 335 7.53 -20.81 -24.98
CA ASP A 335 7.36 -19.41 -25.40
C ASP A 335 6.90 -19.36 -26.86
N ASN A 336 5.60 -19.48 -27.10
CA ASN A 336 4.99 -19.38 -28.43
C ASN A 336 4.72 -17.91 -28.83
N VAL A 337 4.96 -16.91 -27.95
CA VAL A 337 4.63 -15.50 -28.22
C VAL A 337 5.85 -14.66 -28.66
N ALA A 338 7.06 -15.05 -28.30
CA ALA A 338 8.27 -14.26 -28.49
C ALA A 338 8.52 -13.88 -29.96
N SER A 339 8.29 -14.81 -30.91
CA SER A 339 8.48 -14.57 -32.35
C SER A 339 7.45 -13.60 -32.92
N HIS A 340 6.18 -13.71 -32.49
CA HIS A 340 5.11 -12.80 -32.91
C HIS A 340 5.34 -11.37 -32.41
N LEU A 341 5.74 -11.25 -31.14
CA LEU A 341 6.06 -9.93 -30.55
C LEU A 341 7.30 -9.30 -31.20
N ALA A 342 8.32 -10.10 -31.54
CA ALA A 342 9.49 -9.60 -32.27
C ALA A 342 9.09 -9.04 -33.65
N ARG A 343 8.29 -9.81 -34.41
CA ARG A 343 7.79 -9.39 -35.72
C ARG A 343 7.03 -8.06 -35.64
N ILE A 344 6.17 -7.85 -34.65
CA ILE A 344 5.46 -6.57 -34.47
C ILE A 344 6.45 -5.43 -34.21
N CYS A 345 7.50 -5.66 -33.42
CA CYS A 345 8.53 -4.64 -33.20
C CYS A 345 9.26 -4.27 -34.52
N ASP A 346 9.57 -5.28 -35.34
CA ASP A 346 10.19 -5.07 -36.66
C ASP A 346 9.24 -4.31 -37.61
N ASP A 347 7.94 -4.66 -37.66
CA ASP A 347 6.94 -3.93 -38.43
C ASP A 347 6.86 -2.46 -38.01
N ILE A 348 6.81 -2.19 -36.69
CA ILE A 348 6.79 -0.82 -36.15
C ILE A 348 8.04 -0.06 -36.54
N GLU A 349 9.22 -0.69 -36.51
CA GLU A 349 10.46 -0.04 -36.95
C GLU A 349 10.42 0.36 -38.43
N GLN A 350 9.89 -0.52 -39.30
CA GLN A 350 9.75 -0.22 -40.71
C GLN A 350 8.72 0.89 -40.96
N ILE A 351 7.57 0.85 -40.29
CA ILE A 351 6.54 1.88 -40.41
C ILE A 351 7.10 3.24 -39.97
N SER A 352 7.83 3.29 -38.85
CA SER A 352 8.41 4.54 -38.31
C SER A 352 9.36 5.23 -39.30
N LYS A 353 10.01 4.48 -40.19
CA LYS A 353 10.87 5.04 -41.24
C LYS A 353 10.09 5.72 -42.39
N THR A 354 8.80 5.41 -42.52
CA THR A 354 7.94 5.89 -43.62
C THR A 354 6.94 6.95 -43.20
N VAL A 355 6.76 7.15 -41.90
CA VAL A 355 5.84 8.13 -41.31
C VAL A 355 6.59 9.42 -41.05
N GLU A 356 6.05 10.56 -41.52
CA GLU A 356 6.65 11.89 -41.31
C GLU A 356 6.13 12.56 -40.01
N ASP A 357 4.94 12.16 -39.58
CA ASP A 357 4.30 12.74 -38.40
C ASP A 357 4.99 12.30 -37.10
N LYS A 358 5.59 13.27 -36.42
CA LYS A 358 6.31 13.04 -35.15
C LYS A 358 5.44 12.45 -34.04
N GLU A 359 4.14 12.72 -34.07
CA GLU A 359 3.22 12.20 -33.05
C GLU A 359 3.01 10.70 -33.24
N SER A 360 2.77 10.29 -34.46
CA SER A 360 2.61 8.88 -34.84
C SER A 360 3.90 8.09 -34.61
N ILE A 361 5.05 8.67 -34.89
CA ILE A 361 6.37 8.07 -34.61
C ILE A 361 6.50 7.82 -33.09
N SER A 362 6.23 8.84 -32.25
CA SER A 362 6.33 8.68 -30.80
C SER A 362 5.36 7.62 -30.24
N GLU A 363 4.18 7.47 -30.83
CA GLU A 363 3.22 6.45 -30.44
C GLU A 363 3.68 5.04 -30.84
N LEU A 364 4.22 4.90 -32.05
CA LEU A 364 4.81 3.66 -32.53
C LEU A 364 6.01 3.23 -31.67
N GLU A 365 6.92 4.15 -31.35
CA GLU A 365 8.07 3.91 -30.47
C GLU A 365 7.62 3.45 -29.10
N PHE A 366 6.59 4.09 -28.53
CA PHE A 366 6.01 3.68 -27.25
C PHE A 366 5.43 2.26 -27.32
N CYS A 367 4.66 1.93 -28.37
CA CYS A 367 4.09 0.60 -28.56
C CYS A 367 5.21 -0.45 -28.70
N SER A 368 6.24 -0.17 -29.49
CA SER A 368 7.39 -1.06 -29.67
C SER A 368 8.11 -1.32 -28.35
N GLN A 369 8.42 -0.26 -27.59
CA GLN A 369 9.05 -0.39 -26.28
C GLN A 369 8.19 -1.26 -25.33
N ARG A 370 6.88 -1.02 -25.30
CA ARG A 370 5.97 -1.76 -24.43
C ARG A 370 5.89 -3.24 -24.79
N ILE A 371 5.86 -3.56 -26.06
CA ILE A 371 5.88 -4.95 -26.56
C ILE A 371 7.21 -5.63 -26.25
N ALA A 372 8.33 -4.93 -26.42
CA ALA A 372 9.65 -5.45 -26.05
C ALA A 372 9.77 -5.70 -24.53
N GLU A 373 9.21 -4.83 -23.68
CA GLU A 373 9.12 -5.03 -22.23
C GLU A 373 8.31 -6.28 -21.89
N ILE A 374 7.16 -6.50 -22.55
CA ILE A 374 6.32 -7.69 -22.38
C ILE A 374 7.08 -8.94 -22.76
N ARG A 375 7.73 -8.94 -23.94
CA ARG A 375 8.55 -10.08 -24.41
C ARG A 375 9.66 -10.41 -23.44
N SER A 376 10.39 -9.41 -22.95
CA SER A 376 11.45 -9.58 -21.96
C SER A 376 10.91 -10.13 -20.62
N SER A 377 9.73 -9.68 -20.20
CA SER A 377 9.10 -10.13 -18.96
C SER A 377 8.67 -11.60 -19.04
N ILE A 378 8.11 -12.04 -20.18
CA ILE A 378 7.74 -13.45 -20.40
C ILE A 378 8.99 -14.32 -20.39
N ALA A 379 10.02 -13.94 -21.13
CA ALA A 379 11.28 -14.69 -21.19
C ALA A 379 11.95 -14.76 -19.79
N ALA A 380 12.00 -13.65 -19.05
CA ALA A 380 12.55 -13.63 -17.69
C ALA A 380 11.77 -14.55 -16.73
N PHE A 381 10.45 -14.58 -16.84
CA PHE A 381 9.60 -15.44 -16.04
C PHE A 381 9.82 -16.93 -16.39
N LEU A 382 9.80 -17.29 -17.66
CA LEU A 382 9.95 -18.67 -18.11
C LEU A 382 11.33 -19.23 -17.79
N ASN A 383 12.38 -18.45 -18.03
CA ASN A 383 13.75 -18.85 -17.76
C ASN A 383 14.14 -18.76 -16.28
N GLN A 384 13.31 -18.11 -15.44
CA GLN A 384 13.65 -17.80 -14.04
C GLN A 384 15.04 -17.16 -13.92
N SER A 385 15.32 -16.17 -14.77
CA SER A 385 16.65 -15.63 -15.04
C SER A 385 17.20 -14.73 -13.92
N VAL A 386 16.43 -14.42 -12.90
CA VAL A 386 16.86 -13.59 -11.77
C VAL A 386 16.99 -14.45 -10.55
N ASP A 387 18.22 -14.55 -10.04
CA ASP A 387 18.53 -15.29 -8.81
C ASP A 387 17.81 -14.66 -7.61
N ASP A 388 17.58 -15.45 -6.56
CA ASP A 388 16.91 -15.05 -5.32
C ASP A 388 15.48 -14.49 -5.50
N HIS A 389 14.84 -14.74 -6.64
CA HIS A 389 13.44 -14.40 -6.87
C HIS A 389 12.52 -15.60 -6.72
N VAL A 390 11.32 -15.30 -6.24
CA VAL A 390 10.19 -16.25 -6.22
C VAL A 390 9.32 -15.96 -7.42
N TYR A 391 9.03 -17.00 -8.20
CA TYR A 391 8.17 -16.92 -9.37
C TYR A 391 6.82 -17.57 -9.08
N TRP A 392 5.72 -16.93 -9.47
CA TRP A 392 4.39 -17.50 -9.31
C TRP A 392 3.41 -17.01 -10.38
N VAL A 393 2.36 -17.79 -10.57
CA VAL A 393 1.21 -17.43 -11.39
C VAL A 393 0.05 -17.10 -10.48
N GLU A 394 -0.62 -15.96 -10.72
CA GLU A 394 -1.84 -15.55 -10.04
C GLU A 394 -3.03 -15.73 -10.98
N LYS A 395 -4.13 -16.32 -10.47
CA LYS A 395 -5.42 -16.44 -11.14
C LYS A 395 -6.45 -15.60 -10.39
N SER A 396 -6.93 -14.53 -11.02
CA SER A 396 -7.93 -13.63 -10.44
C SER A 396 -9.17 -13.51 -11.32
N ILE A 397 -10.34 -13.41 -10.68
CA ILE A 397 -11.63 -13.22 -11.38
C ILE A 397 -12.09 -11.79 -11.10
N SER A 398 -12.13 -10.95 -12.14
CA SER A 398 -12.66 -9.60 -12.05
C SER A 398 -14.18 -9.62 -12.13
N GLY A 399 -14.87 -8.92 -11.21
CA GLY A 399 -16.34 -8.99 -11.02
C GLY A 399 -17.24 -8.66 -12.21
N LYS A 400 -16.70 -8.20 -13.36
CA LYS A 400 -17.44 -7.97 -14.61
C LYS A 400 -17.04 -8.92 -15.74
N SER A 401 -15.94 -9.66 -15.59
CA SER A 401 -15.45 -10.61 -16.59
C SER A 401 -15.64 -12.04 -16.09
N GLN A 402 -16.30 -12.89 -16.88
CA GLN A 402 -16.40 -14.32 -16.57
C GLN A 402 -15.10 -15.09 -16.86
N LYS A 403 -14.16 -14.49 -17.61
CA LYS A 403 -12.85 -15.12 -17.89
C LYS A 403 -11.86 -14.74 -16.79
N PRO A 404 -11.12 -15.71 -16.22
CA PRO A 404 -10.07 -15.42 -15.26
C PRO A 404 -8.94 -14.63 -15.93
N GLN A 405 -8.33 -13.73 -15.16
CA GLN A 405 -7.09 -13.06 -15.54
C GLN A 405 -5.92 -13.84 -14.95
N ILE A 406 -5.00 -14.24 -15.80
CA ILE A 406 -3.75 -14.89 -15.43
C ILE A 406 -2.65 -13.83 -15.39
N SER A 407 -1.86 -13.83 -14.32
CA SER A 407 -0.75 -12.89 -14.13
C SER A 407 0.52 -13.63 -13.73
N LEU A 408 1.62 -13.25 -14.38
CA LEU A 408 2.97 -13.70 -14.08
C LEU A 408 3.61 -12.77 -13.07
N HIS A 409 4.21 -13.30 -12.03
CA HIS A 409 4.90 -12.53 -11.01
C HIS A 409 6.28 -13.10 -10.70
N ALA A 410 7.24 -12.21 -10.46
CA ALA A 410 8.50 -12.56 -9.83
C ALA A 410 8.88 -11.45 -8.84
N ALA A 411 9.32 -11.83 -7.65
CA ALA A 411 9.76 -10.85 -6.66
C ALA A 411 10.91 -11.41 -5.82
N PRO A 412 11.82 -10.55 -5.31
CA PRO A 412 12.90 -10.99 -4.45
C PRO A 412 12.36 -11.61 -3.16
N MET A 413 12.96 -12.72 -2.72
CA MET A 413 12.64 -13.35 -1.43
C MET A 413 12.90 -12.41 -0.27
N ASP A 414 13.98 -11.64 -0.37
CA ASP A 414 14.42 -10.67 0.64
C ASP A 414 14.65 -9.30 0.02
N VAL A 415 13.75 -8.36 0.32
CA VAL A 415 13.89 -6.97 -0.12
C VAL A 415 14.87 -6.17 0.74
N ALA A 416 15.26 -6.69 1.91
CA ALA A 416 16.15 -5.99 2.83
C ALA A 416 17.51 -5.67 2.19
N GLN A 417 18.07 -6.59 1.41
CA GLN A 417 19.33 -6.37 0.71
C GLN A 417 19.19 -5.19 -0.28
N TYR A 418 18.14 -5.20 -1.10
CA TYR A 418 17.90 -4.13 -2.06
C TYR A 418 17.70 -2.76 -1.39
N LEU A 419 16.91 -2.72 -0.31
CA LEU A 419 16.65 -1.48 0.42
C LEU A 419 17.91 -0.99 1.14
N ARG A 420 18.71 -1.91 1.69
CA ARG A 420 20.01 -1.60 2.34
C ARG A 420 20.93 -0.91 1.35
N GLU A 421 21.13 -1.48 0.17
CA GLU A 421 22.05 -0.95 -0.84
C GLU A 421 21.56 0.37 -1.43
N ARG A 422 20.26 0.51 -1.69
CA ARG A 422 19.70 1.65 -2.45
C ARG A 422 19.23 2.80 -1.57
N ILE A 423 18.82 2.54 -0.35
CA ILE A 423 18.26 3.54 0.56
C ILE A 423 19.19 3.76 1.76
N PHE A 424 19.49 2.70 2.52
CA PHE A 424 20.14 2.84 3.81
C PHE A 424 21.65 3.00 3.73
N ALA A 425 22.32 2.54 2.68
CA ALA A 425 23.73 2.81 2.41
C ALA A 425 23.99 4.22 1.90
N SER A 426 22.97 4.99 1.51
CA SER A 426 23.13 6.37 1.07
C SER A 426 23.53 7.29 2.22
N ASN A 427 24.15 8.44 1.91
CA ASN A 427 24.45 9.49 2.92
C ASN A 427 23.23 10.35 3.28
N ALA A 428 22.07 10.13 2.67
CA ALA A 428 20.85 10.88 2.96
C ALA A 428 20.24 10.45 4.30
N SER A 429 19.63 11.36 5.04
CA SER A 429 18.80 11.00 6.19
C SER A 429 17.57 10.23 5.74
N VAL A 430 17.24 9.16 6.46
CA VAL A 430 16.02 8.37 6.22
C VAL A 430 15.28 8.18 7.54
N VAL A 431 14.04 8.63 7.58
CA VAL A 431 13.18 8.47 8.74
C VAL A 431 12.02 7.52 8.39
N LEU A 432 11.89 6.45 9.15
CA LEU A 432 10.78 5.49 9.05
C LEU A 432 9.84 5.71 10.23
N THR A 433 8.57 5.96 9.99
CA THR A 433 7.60 6.15 11.08
C THR A 433 6.30 5.40 10.83
N SER A 434 5.70 4.89 11.90
CA SER A 434 4.36 4.30 11.90
C SER A 434 3.80 4.24 13.32
N ALA A 435 2.51 3.96 13.44
CA ALA A 435 1.87 3.68 14.73
C ALA A 435 2.22 2.30 15.29
N THR A 436 2.61 1.36 14.41
CA THR A 436 2.84 -0.05 14.74
C THR A 436 4.02 -0.58 13.94
N LEU A 437 5.19 -0.66 14.56
CA LEU A 437 6.41 -1.24 14.00
C LEU A 437 7.03 -2.26 14.95
N SER A 438 6.80 -2.08 16.25
CA SER A 438 7.36 -2.92 17.29
C SER A 438 6.52 -4.17 17.55
N THR A 439 7.17 -5.29 17.81
CA THR A 439 6.53 -6.53 18.26
C THR A 439 6.27 -6.56 19.76
N SER A 440 6.58 -5.47 20.48
CA SER A 440 6.31 -5.31 21.92
C SER A 440 5.69 -3.95 22.22
N ALA A 441 4.86 -3.84 23.25
CA ALA A 441 4.44 -2.54 23.77
C ALA A 441 5.65 -1.83 24.39
N GLY A 442 5.92 -0.60 23.93
CA GLY A 442 6.97 0.23 24.53
C GLY A 442 6.60 0.59 25.96
N GLY A 443 7.32 0.03 26.91
CA GLY A 443 7.38 0.55 28.26
C GLY A 443 8.64 1.41 28.38
N GLU A 444 8.55 2.60 28.98
CA GLU A 444 9.73 3.37 29.35
C GLU A 444 10.62 2.49 30.25
N SER A 445 11.78 2.11 29.78
CA SER A 445 12.84 1.66 30.67
C SER A 445 13.42 2.92 31.34
N VAL A 446 12.75 3.40 32.35
CA VAL A 446 13.39 4.27 33.35
C VAL A 446 14.42 3.37 34.03
N ALA A 447 15.70 3.65 33.76
CA ALA A 447 16.78 3.15 34.60
C ALA A 447 16.62 3.81 35.98
N GLY A 448 15.95 3.11 36.88
CA GLY A 448 15.65 3.58 38.23
C GLY A 448 15.31 2.38 39.11
N GLU A 449 16.23 2.04 39.94
CA GLU A 449 16.20 1.23 41.17
C GLU A 449 14.90 0.49 41.51
N THR A 450 14.96 -0.84 41.40
CA THR A 450 13.96 -1.78 41.97
C THR A 450 14.11 -1.88 43.46
N LYS A 451 13.11 -1.39 44.23
CA LYS A 451 12.81 -1.91 45.61
C LYS A 451 11.76 -3.00 45.47
N PRO A 452 11.92 -4.12 46.20
CA PRO A 452 10.97 -5.25 46.11
C PRO A 452 9.73 -4.99 46.97
N SER A 453 8.54 -5.06 46.38
CA SER A 453 7.30 -5.22 47.13
C SER A 453 6.81 -6.69 47.06
N LYS A 454 6.45 -7.20 48.22
CA LYS A 454 6.02 -8.57 48.47
C LYS A 454 4.58 -8.81 47.97
N GLU A 455 4.36 -10.09 47.66
CA GLU A 455 3.14 -10.87 47.67
C GLU A 455 2.38 -11.07 46.36
N GLY A 456 2.36 -12.32 45.96
CA GLY A 456 1.35 -12.92 45.09
C GLY A 456 1.72 -13.23 43.67
N SER A 457 2.74 -14.05 43.35
CA SER A 457 2.95 -14.53 42.00
C SER A 457 3.32 -16.00 41.92
N VAL A 458 2.64 -16.68 41.03
CA VAL A 458 2.93 -18.06 40.65
C VAL A 458 4.24 -18.11 39.86
N TYR A 459 5.13 -18.98 40.32
CA TYR A 459 6.48 -19.18 39.76
C TYR A 459 6.44 -19.85 38.39
N TYR A 460 7.21 -19.32 37.46
CA TYR A 460 7.82 -20.08 36.37
C TYR A 460 9.34 -19.99 36.39
N ALA A 461 9.97 -21.16 36.25
CA ALA A 461 11.36 -21.43 36.55
C ALA A 461 12.35 -20.66 35.65
N LYS A 462 13.38 -20.11 36.29
CA LYS A 462 14.60 -19.60 35.67
C LYS A 462 15.42 -20.75 35.09
N GLN A 463 15.60 -20.77 33.77
CA GLN A 463 16.80 -21.38 33.16
C GLN A 463 17.85 -20.31 32.92
N LYS A 464 19.02 -20.49 33.55
CA LYS A 464 20.21 -19.72 33.37
C LYS A 464 20.78 -20.02 31.98
N PHE A 465 20.80 -19.02 31.07
CA PHE A 465 21.73 -18.98 29.97
C PHE A 465 22.51 -17.68 30.05
N SER A 466 23.81 -17.81 30.30
CA SER A 466 24.78 -16.72 30.32
C SER A 466 25.23 -16.44 28.88
N SER A 467 24.81 -15.33 28.34
CA SER A 467 25.53 -14.50 27.36
C SER A 467 24.88 -13.13 27.33
N ARG A 468 25.68 -12.08 27.33
CA ARG A 468 25.23 -10.68 27.20
C ARG A 468 24.34 -10.54 25.96
N ARG A 469 23.04 -10.75 26.10
CA ARG A 469 22.05 -10.31 25.12
C ARG A 469 21.73 -8.86 25.45
N GLN A 470 22.11 -7.95 24.53
CA GLN A 470 21.40 -6.69 24.38
C GLN A 470 19.90 -7.01 24.41
N ILE A 471 19.14 -6.29 25.23
CA ILE A 471 17.68 -6.38 25.22
C ILE A 471 17.28 -5.94 23.82
N SER A 472 16.85 -6.88 22.96
CA SER A 472 16.39 -6.57 21.61
C SER A 472 15.20 -5.62 21.74
N SER A 473 15.25 -4.48 21.08
CA SER A 473 14.09 -3.59 21.00
C SER A 473 13.03 -4.29 20.15
N GLY A 474 11.75 -4.15 20.47
CA GLY A 474 10.68 -4.72 19.65
C GLY A 474 10.70 -4.24 18.18
N LEU A 475 11.52 -3.23 17.86
CA LEU A 475 11.74 -2.67 16.52
C LEU A 475 12.78 -3.42 15.70
N ASP A 476 13.61 -4.29 16.32
CA ASP A 476 14.67 -5.04 15.61
C ASP A 476 14.12 -5.89 14.49
N TYR A 477 12.92 -6.45 14.69
CA TYR A 477 12.26 -7.24 13.65
C TYR A 477 12.05 -6.43 12.36
N VAL A 478 11.43 -5.26 12.45
CA VAL A 478 11.15 -4.40 11.28
C VAL A 478 12.45 -3.82 10.72
N SER A 479 13.41 -3.44 11.57
CA SER A 479 14.72 -2.96 11.16
C SER A 479 15.44 -3.98 10.27
N ASN A 480 15.50 -5.25 10.69
CA ASN A 480 16.12 -6.33 9.93
C ASN A 480 15.35 -6.64 8.64
N ARG A 481 14.00 -6.63 8.69
CA ARG A 481 13.14 -6.89 7.53
C ARG A 481 13.29 -5.85 6.43
N LEU A 482 13.58 -4.62 6.80
CA LEU A 482 13.78 -3.51 5.85
C LEU A 482 15.25 -3.29 5.47
N GLY A 483 16.19 -4.04 6.06
CA GLY A 483 17.63 -3.81 5.84
C GLY A 483 18.13 -2.49 6.44
N ALA A 484 17.47 -2.03 7.49
CA ALA A 484 17.71 -0.76 8.16
C ALA A 484 18.44 -0.93 9.50
N GLU A 485 19.34 -1.92 9.61
CA GLU A 485 20.04 -2.27 10.86
C GLU A 485 20.94 -1.15 11.38
N VAL A 486 21.30 -0.22 10.51
CA VAL A 486 22.10 0.97 10.86
C VAL A 486 21.26 2.09 11.48
N ALA A 487 19.94 1.96 11.51
CA ALA A 487 19.05 3.00 12.01
C ALA A 487 18.99 3.03 13.54
N GLU A 488 18.90 4.23 14.09
CA GLU A 488 18.53 4.44 15.47
C GLU A 488 17.07 4.05 15.69
N LEU A 489 16.76 3.41 16.82
CA LEU A 489 15.44 2.88 17.11
C LEU A 489 14.81 3.68 18.26
N LEU A 490 13.62 4.24 18.03
CA LEU A 490 12.87 5.02 19.01
C LEU A 490 11.43 4.54 19.11
N GLN A 491 10.96 4.33 20.33
CA GLN A 491 9.55 4.05 20.62
C GLN A 491 9.03 5.10 21.62
N VAL A 492 8.03 5.91 21.24
CA VAL A 492 7.54 7.03 22.06
C VAL A 492 6.18 6.76 22.72
N GLY A 493 5.57 5.60 22.46
CA GLY A 493 4.29 5.23 23.05
C GLY A 493 3.11 6.04 22.52
N SER A 494 2.04 6.12 23.30
CA SER A 494 0.81 6.86 22.97
C SER A 494 0.46 7.79 24.13
N PRO A 495 -0.18 8.95 23.88
CA PRO A 495 -0.62 9.86 24.93
C PRO A 495 -1.89 9.38 25.65
N PHE A 496 -2.52 8.30 25.20
CA PHE A 496 -3.81 7.83 25.70
C PHE A 496 -3.66 6.95 26.95
N ASN A 497 -4.65 7.04 27.83
CA ASN A 497 -4.73 6.19 29.03
C ASN A 497 -5.60 4.95 28.76
N PHE A 498 -4.97 3.92 28.17
CA PHE A 498 -5.69 2.70 27.81
C PHE A 498 -6.26 1.93 29.01
N GLU A 499 -5.72 2.09 30.23
CA GLU A 499 -6.28 1.46 31.42
C GLU A 499 -7.70 1.96 31.72
N LYS A 500 -8.00 3.23 31.38
CA LYS A 500 -9.31 3.83 31.56
C LYS A 500 -10.21 3.75 30.33
N GLN A 501 -9.59 3.77 29.13
CA GLN A 501 -10.30 3.92 27.86
C GLN A 501 -10.61 2.59 27.20
N MET A 502 -9.87 1.51 27.49
CA MET A 502 -9.98 0.24 26.79
C MET A 502 -10.14 -0.92 27.75
N ARG A 503 -11.09 -1.82 27.45
CA ARG A 503 -11.24 -3.12 28.14
C ARG A 503 -11.05 -4.24 27.13
N LEU A 504 -10.18 -5.18 27.47
CA LEU A 504 -9.92 -6.38 26.69
C LEU A 504 -10.71 -7.57 27.25
N TYR A 505 -11.50 -8.20 26.39
CA TYR A 505 -12.19 -9.45 26.66
C TYR A 505 -11.49 -10.61 25.95
N LEU A 506 -11.08 -11.61 26.72
CA LEU A 506 -10.47 -12.83 26.19
C LEU A 506 -11.42 -14.01 26.46
N VAL A 507 -11.90 -14.63 25.40
CA VAL A 507 -12.83 -15.75 25.51
C VAL A 507 -12.07 -17.07 25.58
N ASN A 508 -12.00 -17.66 26.77
CA ASN A 508 -11.24 -18.89 27.03
C ASN A 508 -11.94 -20.16 26.49
N LYS A 509 -13.27 -20.15 26.47
CA LYS A 509 -14.10 -21.30 26.05
C LYS A 509 -14.38 -21.37 24.54
N MET A 510 -13.66 -20.58 23.73
CA MET A 510 -13.77 -20.72 22.28
C MET A 510 -13.14 -22.03 21.81
N PRO A 511 -13.84 -22.82 20.97
CA PRO A 511 -13.25 -23.96 20.27
C PRO A 511 -12.04 -23.57 19.42
N ASP A 512 -11.18 -24.54 19.07
CA ASP A 512 -10.12 -24.25 18.08
C ASP A 512 -10.76 -23.82 16.76
N PRO A 513 -10.21 -22.81 16.07
CA PRO A 513 -10.74 -22.36 14.78
C PRO A 513 -10.88 -23.43 13.68
N ARG A 514 -10.38 -24.63 13.88
CA ARG A 514 -10.49 -25.78 12.96
C ARG A 514 -11.65 -26.71 13.31
N GLU A 515 -12.25 -26.54 14.47
CA GLU A 515 -13.38 -27.37 14.94
C GLU A 515 -14.70 -26.87 14.35
N ASP A 516 -15.63 -27.79 14.09
CA ASP A 516 -16.93 -27.47 13.47
C ASP A 516 -17.78 -26.55 14.35
N GLU A 517 -17.71 -26.73 15.68
CA GLU A 517 -18.43 -25.92 16.66
C GLU A 517 -17.96 -24.45 16.73
N TYR A 518 -16.82 -24.14 16.12
CA TYR A 518 -16.24 -22.78 16.17
C TYR A 518 -17.19 -21.73 15.59
N GLN A 519 -17.86 -22.01 14.48
CA GLN A 519 -18.76 -21.05 13.83
C GLN A 519 -19.96 -20.71 14.70
N GLU A 520 -20.60 -21.71 15.32
CA GLU A 520 -21.76 -21.50 16.20
C GLU A 520 -21.38 -20.63 17.42
N LYS A 521 -20.26 -20.96 18.06
CA LYS A 521 -19.77 -20.18 19.20
C LYS A 521 -19.32 -18.78 18.80
N LEU A 522 -18.75 -18.61 17.62
CA LEU A 522 -18.39 -17.31 17.07
C LEU A 522 -19.63 -16.41 16.95
N ILE A 523 -20.71 -16.92 16.39
CA ILE A 523 -22.00 -16.22 16.23
C ILE A 523 -22.58 -15.85 17.60
N GLU A 524 -22.58 -16.77 18.56
CA GLU A 524 -23.04 -16.52 19.93
C GLU A 524 -22.32 -15.34 20.58
N TYR A 525 -20.98 -15.34 20.52
CA TYR A 525 -20.19 -14.26 21.11
C TYR A 525 -20.28 -12.94 20.35
N ILE A 526 -20.37 -12.96 19.02
CA ILE A 526 -20.62 -11.74 18.23
C ILE A 526 -21.94 -11.11 18.67
N LYS A 527 -23.03 -11.90 18.78
CA LYS A 527 -24.33 -11.42 19.28
C LYS A 527 -24.21 -10.79 20.65
N LEU A 528 -23.50 -11.45 21.58
CA LEU A 528 -23.30 -10.98 22.95
C LEU A 528 -22.61 -9.61 22.98
N PHE A 529 -21.48 -9.47 22.27
CA PHE A 529 -20.66 -8.26 22.35
C PHE A 529 -21.20 -7.11 21.50
N VAL A 530 -21.90 -7.39 20.41
CA VAL A 530 -22.59 -6.36 19.63
C VAL A 530 -23.78 -5.80 20.40
N LYS A 531 -24.54 -6.63 21.11
CA LYS A 531 -25.60 -6.14 22.02
C LYS A 531 -25.06 -5.21 23.11
N LYS A 532 -23.87 -5.51 23.64
CA LYS A 532 -23.22 -4.72 24.70
C LYS A 532 -22.90 -3.29 24.28
N THR A 533 -22.62 -3.06 23.00
CA THR A 533 -22.28 -1.75 22.44
C THR A 533 -23.37 -1.18 21.51
N HIS A 534 -24.45 -1.90 21.33
CA HIS A 534 -25.52 -1.58 20.37
C HIS A 534 -24.93 -1.21 18.99
N GLY A 535 -24.35 -2.19 18.31
CA GLY A 535 -23.57 -1.95 17.08
C GLY A 535 -22.18 -1.36 17.39
N LYS A 536 -21.80 -0.30 16.68
CA LYS A 536 -20.52 0.44 16.82
C LYS A 536 -19.29 -0.47 16.75
N ALA A 537 -19.37 -1.51 15.90
CA ALA A 537 -18.43 -2.60 15.94
C ALA A 537 -17.73 -2.88 14.61
N PHE A 538 -16.40 -3.07 14.69
CA PHE A 538 -15.64 -3.76 13.66
C PHE A 538 -15.44 -5.23 14.06
N VAL A 539 -15.86 -6.15 13.20
CA VAL A 539 -15.58 -7.57 13.33
C VAL A 539 -14.53 -7.96 12.30
N LEU A 540 -13.33 -8.25 12.78
CA LEU A 540 -12.16 -8.49 11.95
C LEU A 540 -11.98 -10.00 11.70
N PHE A 541 -12.14 -10.40 10.46
CA PHE A 541 -11.98 -11.78 10.01
C PHE A 541 -10.65 -12.00 9.31
N THR A 542 -10.22 -13.26 9.29
CA THR A 542 -9.05 -13.75 8.52
C THR A 542 -9.46 -14.68 7.38
N ASN A 543 -10.75 -15.03 7.26
CA ASN A 543 -11.28 -15.93 6.25
C ASN A 543 -12.56 -15.36 5.63
N ASN A 544 -12.56 -15.21 4.30
CA ASN A 544 -13.66 -14.62 3.56
C ASN A 544 -14.92 -15.49 3.56
N GLN A 545 -14.77 -16.81 3.44
CA GLN A 545 -15.95 -17.71 3.42
C GLN A 545 -16.65 -17.71 4.77
N LEU A 546 -15.88 -17.78 5.88
CA LEU A 546 -16.44 -17.69 7.22
C LEU A 546 -17.13 -16.34 7.46
N MET A 547 -16.50 -15.24 7.04
CA MET A 547 -17.10 -13.90 7.17
C MET A 547 -18.45 -13.80 6.50
N ARG A 548 -18.58 -14.30 5.26
CA ARG A 548 -19.85 -14.27 4.51
C ARG A 548 -20.93 -15.13 5.17
N ARG A 549 -20.60 -16.38 5.54
CA ARG A 549 -21.56 -17.28 6.22
C ARG A 549 -22.06 -16.68 7.53
N VAL A 550 -21.17 -16.17 8.36
CA VAL A 550 -21.53 -15.53 9.62
C VAL A 550 -22.36 -14.27 9.38
N GLY A 551 -22.07 -13.51 8.31
CA GLY A 551 -22.87 -12.35 7.90
C GLY A 551 -24.31 -12.73 7.52
N GLU A 552 -24.46 -13.75 6.68
CA GLU A 552 -25.78 -14.28 6.27
C GLU A 552 -26.60 -14.79 7.47
N GLU A 553 -25.97 -15.53 8.39
CA GLU A 553 -26.64 -16.06 9.59
C GLU A 553 -27.01 -14.99 10.63
N LEU A 554 -26.33 -13.84 10.61
CA LEU A 554 -26.59 -12.74 11.54
C LEU A 554 -27.49 -11.64 11.00
N GLU A 555 -27.85 -11.67 9.72
CA GLU A 555 -28.62 -10.61 9.07
C GLU A 555 -29.93 -10.34 9.81
N SER A 556 -30.76 -11.38 10.03
CA SER A 556 -32.03 -11.24 10.77
C SER A 556 -31.85 -10.74 12.22
N PHE A 557 -30.77 -11.15 12.87
CA PHE A 557 -30.48 -10.70 14.23
C PHE A 557 -30.15 -9.20 14.30
N PHE A 558 -29.44 -8.67 13.29
CA PHE A 558 -29.12 -7.24 13.22
C PHE A 558 -30.35 -6.42 12.83
N ASP A 559 -31.17 -6.93 11.91
CA ASP A 559 -32.45 -6.30 11.53
C ASP A 559 -33.40 -6.16 12.74
N ASP A 560 -33.52 -7.21 13.58
CA ASP A 560 -34.33 -7.20 14.80
C ASP A 560 -33.89 -6.14 15.82
N LEU A 561 -32.62 -5.70 15.76
CA LEU A 561 -32.04 -4.69 16.66
C LEU A 561 -31.92 -3.30 16.03
N ASP A 562 -32.38 -3.12 14.78
CA ASP A 562 -32.21 -1.89 14.00
C ASP A 562 -30.72 -1.48 13.85
N ILE A 563 -29.85 -2.49 13.64
CA ILE A 563 -28.41 -2.35 13.45
C ILE A 563 -28.07 -2.67 11.99
N GLU A 564 -27.49 -1.71 11.26
CA GLU A 564 -27.05 -2.01 9.88
C GLU A 564 -25.79 -2.87 9.85
N LEU A 565 -25.83 -3.92 9.03
CA LEU A 565 -24.69 -4.80 8.78
C LEU A 565 -24.02 -4.49 7.45
N TYR A 566 -22.73 -4.22 7.46
CA TYR A 566 -21.89 -4.07 6.27
C TYR A 566 -20.90 -5.23 6.19
N VAL A 567 -21.00 -6.05 5.15
CA VAL A 567 -20.08 -7.18 4.92
C VAL A 567 -19.20 -6.88 3.71
N GLN A 568 -17.89 -6.97 3.88
CA GLN A 568 -16.94 -6.72 2.79
C GLN A 568 -17.15 -7.72 1.64
N GLY A 569 -17.24 -7.19 0.41
CA GLY A 569 -17.40 -8.01 -0.81
C GLY A 569 -18.83 -8.30 -1.21
N THR A 570 -19.83 -7.64 -0.60
CA THR A 570 -21.26 -7.74 -0.95
C THR A 570 -21.77 -6.59 -1.83
N GLY A 571 -20.90 -6.07 -2.73
CA GLY A 571 -21.28 -5.09 -3.75
C GLY A 571 -20.92 -3.63 -3.44
N LEU A 572 -20.73 -3.23 -2.18
CA LEU A 572 -20.29 -1.88 -1.84
C LEU A 572 -18.76 -1.75 -1.92
N PRO A 573 -18.24 -0.70 -2.59
CA PRO A 573 -16.82 -0.37 -2.50
C PRO A 573 -16.40 -0.06 -1.05
N ARG A 574 -15.14 -0.35 -0.70
CA ARG A 574 -14.59 -0.14 0.65
C ARG A 574 -14.79 1.28 1.18
N SER A 575 -14.56 2.29 0.33
CA SER A 575 -14.73 3.71 0.69
C SER A 575 -16.17 4.06 1.04
N ALA A 576 -17.13 3.61 0.22
CA ALA A 576 -18.55 3.82 0.45
C ALA A 576 -19.03 3.10 1.71
N MET A 577 -18.54 1.88 1.97
CA MET A 577 -18.84 1.12 3.18
C MET A 577 -18.38 1.86 4.45
N LEU A 578 -17.16 2.41 4.44
CA LEU A 578 -16.63 3.20 5.54
C LEU A 578 -17.39 4.51 5.76
N GLU A 579 -17.80 5.16 4.68
CA GLU A 579 -18.59 6.39 4.77
C GLU A 579 -19.96 6.12 5.39
N LYS A 580 -20.64 5.04 4.97
CA LYS A 580 -21.90 4.62 5.57
C LYS A 580 -21.73 4.26 7.04
N PHE A 581 -20.71 3.48 7.40
CA PHE A 581 -20.41 3.11 8.77
C PHE A 581 -20.14 4.34 9.67
N ARG A 582 -19.48 5.37 9.15
CA ARG A 582 -19.27 6.63 9.89
C ARG A 582 -20.54 7.42 10.09
N LYS A 583 -21.45 7.40 9.12
CA LYS A 583 -22.72 8.15 9.17
C LYS A 583 -23.76 7.45 10.04
N ASN A 584 -23.79 6.13 9.98
CA ASN A 584 -24.69 5.32 10.80
C ASN A 584 -23.95 4.78 12.02
N ILE A 585 -24.23 5.38 13.19
CA ILE A 585 -23.55 5.04 14.44
C ILE A 585 -23.91 3.61 14.88
N ASP A 586 -25.17 3.22 14.74
CA ASP A 586 -25.65 1.89 15.15
C ASP A 586 -25.47 0.88 14.00
N SER A 587 -24.23 0.62 13.67
CA SER A 587 -23.88 -0.30 12.60
C SER A 587 -22.71 -1.22 12.95
N VAL A 588 -22.61 -2.33 12.20
CA VAL A 588 -21.53 -3.32 12.34
C VAL A 588 -20.87 -3.53 10.99
N LEU A 589 -19.53 -3.53 10.97
CA LEU A 589 -18.77 -3.79 9.78
C LEU A 589 -17.93 -5.07 9.91
N PHE A 590 -18.17 -6.02 9.00
CA PHE A 590 -17.36 -7.23 8.86
C PHE A 590 -16.28 -7.00 7.81
N GLY A 591 -15.02 -7.09 8.22
CA GLY A 591 -13.88 -6.77 7.37
C GLY A 591 -12.76 -7.81 7.39
N LEU A 592 -12.07 -7.92 6.26
CA LEU A 592 -10.85 -8.70 6.05
C LEU A 592 -9.60 -7.80 6.16
N ASP A 593 -8.49 -8.27 5.67
CA ASP A 593 -7.15 -7.65 5.76
C ASP A 593 -7.11 -6.15 5.47
N SER A 594 -7.88 -5.69 4.50
CA SER A 594 -7.95 -4.28 4.14
C SER A 594 -8.58 -3.38 5.23
N PHE A 595 -9.32 -3.95 6.17
CA PHE A 595 -9.89 -3.24 7.33
C PHE A 595 -9.03 -3.34 8.59
N TRP A 596 -8.07 -4.27 8.63
CA TRP A 596 -7.06 -4.30 9.70
C TRP A 596 -6.13 -3.08 9.62
N GLN A 597 -5.89 -2.56 8.39
CA GLN A 597 -4.96 -1.47 8.12
C GLN A 597 -5.63 -0.30 7.39
N GLY A 598 -5.11 0.92 7.55
CA GLY A 598 -5.47 2.07 6.73
C GLY A 598 -6.92 2.56 6.83
N VAL A 599 -7.61 2.29 7.94
CA VAL A 599 -8.98 2.77 8.22
C VAL A 599 -8.92 3.74 9.39
N ASP A 600 -9.48 4.91 9.21
CA ASP A 600 -9.65 5.92 10.25
C ASP A 600 -11.16 6.15 10.48
N VAL A 601 -11.66 5.71 11.64
CA VAL A 601 -13.04 5.95 12.08
C VAL A 601 -12.97 6.56 13.47
N PRO A 602 -12.96 7.88 13.58
CA PRO A 602 -12.92 8.55 14.86
C PRO A 602 -14.30 8.62 15.53
N GLY A 603 -14.31 8.68 16.85
CA GLY A 603 -15.48 9.02 17.64
C GLY A 603 -16.46 7.89 17.89
N ASP A 604 -17.72 8.27 18.08
CA ASP A 604 -18.78 7.40 18.63
C ASP A 604 -19.18 6.21 17.73
N SER A 605 -18.76 6.20 16.45
CA SER A 605 -19.11 5.13 15.51
C SER A 605 -18.34 3.83 15.75
N LEU A 606 -17.23 3.83 16.51
CA LEU A 606 -16.43 2.65 16.78
C LEU A 606 -16.07 2.56 18.26
N SER A 607 -16.79 1.75 19.01
CA SER A 607 -16.51 1.44 20.42
C SER A 607 -16.27 -0.05 20.68
N ASN A 608 -16.26 -0.87 19.63
CA ASN A 608 -16.08 -2.32 19.75
C ASN A 608 -15.22 -2.87 18.60
N VAL A 609 -14.15 -3.56 18.92
CA VAL A 609 -13.32 -4.28 17.94
C VAL A 609 -13.31 -5.76 18.32
N ILE A 610 -13.92 -6.59 17.48
CA ILE A 610 -13.99 -8.04 17.67
C ILE A 610 -13.01 -8.71 16.71
N ILE A 611 -12.01 -9.40 17.28
CA ILE A 611 -11.03 -10.19 16.55
C ILE A 611 -11.49 -11.64 16.60
N THR A 612 -11.91 -12.14 15.44
CA THR A 612 -12.44 -13.51 15.36
C THR A 612 -11.36 -14.56 15.51
N ARG A 613 -10.19 -14.37 14.91
CA ARG A 613 -9.02 -15.26 14.99
C ARG A 613 -7.74 -14.45 15.09
N LEU A 614 -6.72 -15.02 15.73
CA LEU A 614 -5.37 -14.46 15.66
C LEU A 614 -4.89 -14.37 14.20
N PRO A 615 -4.41 -13.21 13.75
CA PRO A 615 -4.20 -12.92 12.33
C PRO A 615 -2.88 -13.49 11.80
N PHE A 616 -2.68 -14.79 11.95
CA PHE A 616 -1.54 -15.48 11.36
C PHE A 616 -1.59 -15.40 9.83
N VAL A 617 -0.45 -15.12 9.23
CA VAL A 617 -0.29 -15.14 7.78
C VAL A 617 -0.45 -16.57 7.30
N THR A 618 -1.26 -16.77 6.26
CA THR A 618 -1.37 -18.08 5.62
C THR A 618 -0.08 -18.39 4.88
N PRO A 619 0.49 -19.59 5.03
CA PRO A 619 1.72 -19.98 4.33
C PRO A 619 1.53 -20.15 2.81
N ASP A 620 0.30 -20.03 2.32
CA ASP A 620 -0.07 -20.37 0.94
C ASP A 620 0.38 -19.34 -0.11
N HIS A 621 0.73 -18.12 0.30
CA HIS A 621 1.25 -17.13 -0.64
C HIS A 621 2.72 -17.46 -1.00
N PRO A 622 3.09 -17.50 -2.29
CA PRO A 622 4.42 -17.95 -2.76
C PRO A 622 5.61 -17.24 -2.10
N LEU A 623 5.54 -15.93 -1.88
CA LEU A 623 6.58 -15.19 -1.17
C LEU A 623 6.71 -15.59 0.30
N THR A 624 5.58 -15.80 0.97
CA THR A 624 5.56 -16.26 2.36
C THR A 624 6.17 -17.64 2.47
N GLU A 625 5.75 -18.56 1.61
CA GLU A 625 6.28 -19.93 1.54
C GLU A 625 7.80 -19.92 1.35
N ALA A 626 8.31 -19.15 0.38
CA ALA A 626 9.74 -19.07 0.09
C ALA A 626 10.54 -18.50 1.28
N ARG A 627 10.03 -17.48 1.95
CA ARG A 627 10.65 -16.90 3.15
C ARG A 627 10.73 -17.89 4.30
N LEU A 628 9.66 -18.66 4.53
CA LEU A 628 9.64 -19.71 5.55
C LEU A 628 10.64 -20.80 5.22
N GLU A 629 10.78 -21.19 3.94
CA GLU A 629 11.79 -22.14 3.48
C GLU A 629 13.20 -21.62 3.72
N LEU A 630 13.48 -20.37 3.34
CA LEU A 630 14.78 -19.73 3.53
C LEU A 630 15.20 -19.71 5.01
N ILE A 631 14.26 -19.40 5.91
CA ILE A 631 14.51 -19.42 7.36
C ILE A 631 14.85 -20.84 7.82
N ARG A 632 14.14 -21.87 7.34
CA ARG A 632 14.44 -23.28 7.67
C ARG A 632 15.82 -23.71 7.16
N GLN A 633 16.17 -23.32 5.92
CA GLN A 633 17.46 -23.67 5.30
C GLN A 633 18.66 -23.14 6.08
N ARG A 634 18.52 -21.94 6.69
CA ARG A 634 19.57 -21.38 7.57
C ARG A 634 19.48 -21.83 9.04
N GLY A 635 18.65 -22.84 9.32
CA GLY A 635 18.52 -23.43 10.66
C GLY A 635 17.66 -22.64 11.63
N GLY A 636 16.93 -21.61 11.15
CA GLY A 636 16.04 -20.79 11.95
C GLY A 636 14.66 -21.42 12.17
N ASN A 637 13.85 -20.78 13.03
CA ASN A 637 12.47 -21.17 13.29
C ASN A 637 11.49 -20.22 12.57
N PRO A 638 10.87 -20.65 11.45
CA PRO A 638 9.98 -19.80 10.66
C PRO A 638 8.80 -19.24 11.43
N PHE A 639 8.27 -19.99 12.38
CA PHE A 639 7.15 -19.54 13.20
C PHE A 639 7.58 -18.38 14.11
N MET A 640 8.71 -18.52 14.80
CA MET A 640 9.19 -17.52 15.76
C MET A 640 9.80 -16.29 15.08
N GLU A 641 10.45 -16.49 13.92
CA GLU A 641 11.20 -15.43 13.25
C GLU A 641 10.35 -14.62 12.23
N TYR A 642 9.23 -15.19 11.76
CA TYR A 642 8.39 -14.55 10.75
C TYR A 642 6.90 -14.57 11.09
N THR A 643 6.30 -15.77 11.22
CA THR A 643 4.84 -15.91 11.30
C THR A 643 4.27 -15.25 12.56
N LEU A 644 4.90 -15.42 13.70
CA LEU A 644 4.44 -14.84 14.97
C LEU A 644 4.66 -13.32 15.03
N PRO A 645 5.82 -12.75 14.68
CA PRO A 645 6.00 -11.30 14.63
C PRO A 645 5.00 -10.59 13.70
N GLU A 646 4.77 -11.11 12.49
CA GLU A 646 3.78 -10.57 11.55
C GLU A 646 2.35 -10.59 12.13
N ALA A 647 1.98 -11.71 12.77
CA ALA A 647 0.68 -11.82 13.42
C ALA A 647 0.51 -10.83 14.58
N VAL A 648 1.55 -10.62 15.38
CA VAL A 648 1.56 -9.65 16.49
C VAL A 648 1.43 -8.22 15.97
N LEU A 649 2.17 -7.84 14.93
CA LEU A 649 2.06 -6.51 14.32
C LEU A 649 0.65 -6.27 13.77
N LYS A 650 0.09 -7.23 13.05
CA LYS A 650 -1.27 -7.13 12.48
C LYS A 650 -2.33 -7.05 13.59
N PHE A 651 -2.18 -7.82 14.66
CA PHE A 651 -3.05 -7.77 15.84
C PHE A 651 -3.04 -6.38 16.48
N ARG A 652 -1.86 -5.79 16.71
CA ARG A 652 -1.71 -4.42 17.23
C ARG A 652 -2.39 -3.38 16.33
N GLN A 653 -2.29 -3.54 15.01
CA GLN A 653 -2.94 -2.65 14.05
C GLN A 653 -4.47 -2.70 14.17
N GLY A 654 -5.04 -3.90 14.34
CA GLY A 654 -6.48 -4.07 14.55
C GLY A 654 -6.97 -3.38 15.83
N ILE A 655 -6.28 -3.58 16.94
CA ILE A 655 -6.60 -2.96 18.23
C ILE A 655 -6.44 -1.44 18.20
N GLY A 656 -5.38 -0.95 17.53
CA GLY A 656 -5.10 0.48 17.40
C GLY A 656 -6.18 1.29 16.66
N ARG A 657 -7.27 0.65 16.22
CA ARG A 657 -8.44 1.33 15.64
C ARG A 657 -9.36 1.92 16.69
N LEU A 658 -9.41 1.33 17.89
CA LEU A 658 -10.41 1.63 18.90
C LEU A 658 -10.25 3.02 19.52
N ILE A 659 -9.04 3.39 19.93
CA ILE A 659 -8.77 4.64 20.65
C ILE A 659 -8.01 5.62 19.74
N ARG A 660 -8.64 6.76 19.43
CA ARG A 660 -8.13 7.80 18.52
C ARG A 660 -7.99 9.16 19.17
N ASN A 661 -8.81 9.40 20.20
CA ASN A 661 -8.78 10.62 20.97
C ASN A 661 -8.97 10.34 22.48
N GLN A 662 -8.84 11.36 23.31
CA GLN A 662 -8.93 11.23 24.76
C GLN A 662 -10.32 10.88 25.29
N SER A 663 -11.36 11.18 24.53
CA SER A 663 -12.75 10.88 24.91
C SER A 663 -13.19 9.49 24.48
N ASP A 664 -12.45 8.82 23.57
CA ASP A 664 -12.83 7.50 23.11
C ASP A 664 -12.76 6.48 24.23
N GLN A 665 -13.76 5.61 24.28
CA GLN A 665 -13.83 4.46 25.17
C GLN A 665 -14.38 3.26 24.40
N GLY A 666 -13.88 2.08 24.73
CA GLY A 666 -14.42 0.91 24.05
C GLY A 666 -13.85 -0.42 24.54
N ILE A 667 -14.27 -1.46 23.83
CA ILE A 667 -13.89 -2.83 24.12
C ILE A 667 -13.16 -3.47 22.94
N VAL A 668 -12.19 -4.30 23.27
CA VAL A 668 -11.57 -5.25 22.34
C VAL A 668 -11.96 -6.65 22.77
N VAL A 669 -12.43 -7.46 21.85
CA VAL A 669 -12.83 -8.85 22.11
C VAL A 669 -11.99 -9.78 21.24
N VAL A 670 -11.39 -10.79 21.85
CA VAL A 670 -10.62 -11.81 21.12
C VAL A 670 -11.34 -13.15 21.26
N LEU A 671 -11.88 -13.63 20.15
CA LEU A 671 -12.63 -14.89 20.03
C LEU A 671 -11.70 -16.03 19.54
N ASP A 672 -10.53 -16.14 20.18
CA ASP A 672 -9.54 -17.17 19.87
C ASP A 672 -8.82 -17.59 21.14
N SER A 673 -9.18 -18.76 21.67
CA SER A 673 -8.63 -19.27 22.94
C SER A 673 -7.12 -19.53 22.90
N ARG A 674 -6.51 -19.62 21.72
CA ARG A 674 -5.07 -19.81 21.53
C ARG A 674 -4.24 -18.68 22.15
N ILE A 675 -4.81 -17.47 22.31
CA ILE A 675 -4.14 -16.35 22.98
C ILE A 675 -3.85 -16.66 24.48
N LEU A 676 -4.69 -17.48 25.10
CA LEU A 676 -4.53 -17.92 26.51
C LEU A 676 -3.83 -19.27 26.62
N ASN A 677 -4.12 -20.20 25.70
CA ASN A 677 -3.80 -21.61 25.84
C ASN A 677 -2.52 -22.06 25.12
N LYS A 678 -1.91 -21.19 24.29
CA LYS A 678 -0.67 -21.51 23.57
C LYS A 678 0.50 -20.68 24.11
N TYR A 679 1.69 -21.28 24.11
CA TYR A 679 2.93 -20.65 24.61
C TYR A 679 3.26 -19.30 23.94
N TYR A 680 2.83 -19.09 22.71
CA TYR A 680 3.04 -17.85 21.98
C TYR A 680 1.99 -16.76 22.28
N GLY A 681 0.91 -17.12 22.98
CA GLY A 681 -0.18 -16.19 23.24
C GLY A 681 0.24 -14.98 24.08
N SER A 682 1.20 -15.18 25.00
CA SER A 682 1.77 -14.09 25.81
C SER A 682 2.38 -12.97 24.94
N ARG A 683 2.92 -13.29 23.75
CA ARG A 683 3.49 -12.30 22.84
C ARG A 683 2.47 -11.30 22.32
N PHE A 684 1.22 -11.74 22.09
CA PHE A 684 0.13 -10.84 21.72
C PHE A 684 -0.25 -9.91 22.87
N LEU A 685 -0.29 -10.44 24.11
CA LEU A 685 -0.61 -9.66 25.31
C LEU A 685 0.51 -8.66 25.66
N GLU A 686 1.78 -9.09 25.57
CA GLU A 686 2.96 -8.23 25.76
C GLU A 686 3.04 -7.08 24.73
N ALA A 687 2.47 -7.28 23.57
CA ALA A 687 2.46 -6.29 22.49
C ALA A 687 1.29 -5.28 22.61
N MET A 688 0.37 -5.49 23.53
CA MET A 688 -0.76 -4.58 23.77
C MET A 688 -0.38 -3.45 24.74
N PRO A 689 -1.03 -2.29 24.63
CA PRO A 689 -0.97 -1.30 25.68
C PRO A 689 -1.61 -1.86 26.97
N LYS A 690 -1.12 -1.42 28.12
CA LYS A 690 -1.70 -1.81 29.42
C LYS A 690 -3.16 -1.36 29.50
N CYS A 691 -4.06 -2.30 29.67
CA CYS A 691 -5.49 -2.07 29.81
C CYS A 691 -6.13 -3.07 30.76
N SER A 692 -7.41 -2.83 31.12
CA SER A 692 -8.20 -3.76 31.92
C SER A 692 -8.49 -5.03 31.11
N VAL A 693 -8.23 -6.21 31.68
CA VAL A 693 -8.42 -7.52 31.01
C VAL A 693 -9.47 -8.33 31.79
N GLU A 694 -10.42 -8.87 31.02
CA GLU A 694 -11.48 -9.77 31.56
C GLU A 694 -11.46 -11.08 30.78
N ILE A 695 -11.37 -12.22 31.45
CA ILE A 695 -11.40 -13.55 30.85
C ILE A 695 -12.78 -14.15 31.04
N ILE A 696 -13.38 -14.61 29.93
CA ILE A 696 -14.76 -15.15 29.91
C ILE A 696 -14.75 -16.62 29.46
#